data_60c07163639ddec5576ef6dddcf3e7a2
#
_entry.id   60c07163639ddec5576ef6dddcf3e7a2
#
_cell.length_a   1.000
_cell.length_b   1.000
_cell.length_c   1.000
_cell.angle_alpha   90.00
_cell.angle_beta   90.00
_cell.angle_gamma   90.00
#
_symmetry.space_group_name_H-M   'P 1'
#
loop_
_entity.id
_entity.type
_entity.pdbx_description
1 polymer ?
#
loop_
_entity_poly.entity_id
_entity_poly.type
_entity_poly.pdbx_seq_one_letter_code
_entity_poly.pdbx_strand_id
1 'polypeptide(L)'
;MLAVVVVPFLGATLTPVVYRALGERTAYYAAAVAAVCLGLVGSLYGTHGTVSVPWIPEYGVSLAFYVDGLALLIATLASGVGVLVFIYSGGYMHGEPGQRRYYATLLAFMGSMLGVALAADLIALFVFWELTSVSSFLLIGHYRDADAAAYAARKSMLVTVAGGLFMLVGFLLLHDVSATAMGEATFRLAGEGSMIENADAMVATLRDEGLLVPVLLLVGLGAATKSAQVPFHVWLPDAMEAPTPVSAFLHSATMVKAGVYLVGRFRPLLFTDEWFLVFAVLGLVTMTVAAILAVGASDIKELLAYSTASHLGLIIAGFGLAEFLGAETGAFHILNHALFKAALFLVAGILAHEAGTRAIEELGGLRSDLPVTAGVTVVAALGMAGVPPFNGFYSKELLFEATWEVAKEAAGAGAATLWWLLPAVAVLGSVFTFLYSIRFLMLFFGEKPDELGEVHSPPLAMTLPAVVLGGLALAVGLGGVTATFGVHLVPLETFVGSVADSAAVGHGEHSFSYKLPDHVTPYVLMSAVTIVVGAAAYPFFDRIRDGIRALRSVDPLRPNWYYDGGVGALDRSAVIDVVQTGHLRTYAAVLALATAGLTLGAYVAAGVDVPDGTFAGLEPALVVVLLAAVVGAVALVRAPSHIAGVLTLSIVGFMVAVFYILASAPDLALTQLVVETLVLVIFLLVLDNLPAFYGSPSKRRAGRDALVAGAVGVTVAVTVLLSTAGTPDDVIARYFVEHGGVPEEHGPVFLDAGGGGNVVNVILVDFRAFDTLGEISVVAMAALSVVTLIALRERGEAQ
;
A
#
# COMPACT_ATOMS: atom_id res chain seq x y z
N MET A 1 15.27 12.72 10.11
CA MET A 1 14.43 12.03 9.10
C MET A 1 14.42 10.51 9.29
N LEU A 2 15.55 9.80 9.09
CA LEU A 2 15.59 8.32 9.21
C LEU A 2 15.03 7.82 10.55
N ALA A 3 15.40 8.42 11.67
CA ALA A 3 14.88 8.03 12.99
C ALA A 3 13.37 8.14 13.11
N VAL A 4 12.71 9.12 12.46
CA VAL A 4 11.25 9.27 12.44
C VAL A 4 10.57 8.02 11.89
N VAL A 5 11.14 7.42 10.84
CA VAL A 5 10.60 6.22 10.20
C VAL A 5 10.99 4.94 10.95
N VAL A 6 12.22 4.84 11.43
CA VAL A 6 12.76 3.61 12.05
C VAL A 6 12.21 3.37 13.46
N VAL A 7 12.03 4.41 14.28
CA VAL A 7 11.60 4.29 15.68
C VAL A 7 10.27 3.52 15.84
N PRO A 8 9.20 3.77 15.05
CA PRO A 8 7.97 2.99 15.19
C PRO A 8 8.14 1.52 14.84
N PHE A 9 8.96 1.16 13.84
CA PHE A 9 9.24 -0.24 13.50
C PHE A 9 10.04 -0.94 14.59
N LEU A 10 11.02 -0.26 15.21
CA LEU A 10 11.71 -0.77 16.39
C LEU A 10 10.74 -0.96 17.57
N GLY A 11 9.85 0.02 17.78
CA GLY A 11 8.77 -0.09 18.76
C GLY A 11 7.86 -1.30 18.49
N ALA A 12 7.48 -1.53 17.24
CA ALA A 12 6.66 -2.66 16.82
C ALA A 12 7.36 -4.01 17.11
N THR A 13 8.65 -4.14 16.76
CA THR A 13 9.42 -5.37 16.98
C THR A 13 9.66 -5.65 18.46
N LEU A 14 9.79 -4.64 19.30
CA LEU A 14 9.94 -4.78 20.75
C LEU A 14 8.61 -5.06 21.47
N THR A 15 7.46 -4.75 20.87
CA THR A 15 6.14 -4.90 21.47
C THR A 15 5.88 -6.30 22.05
N PRO A 16 6.25 -7.45 21.42
CA PRO A 16 6.05 -8.77 22.00
C PRO A 16 6.78 -8.99 23.33
N VAL A 17 7.96 -8.39 23.50
CA VAL A 17 8.76 -8.45 24.73
C VAL A 17 8.15 -7.54 25.80
N VAL A 18 7.81 -6.31 25.41
CA VAL A 18 7.17 -5.33 26.30
C VAL A 18 5.81 -5.84 26.80
N TYR A 19 5.02 -6.49 25.94
CA TYR A 19 3.73 -7.05 26.34
C TYR A 19 3.86 -8.16 27.40
N ARG A 20 4.94 -8.97 27.34
CA ARG A 20 5.21 -9.96 28.39
C ARG A 20 5.50 -9.32 29.76
N ALA A 21 6.09 -8.12 29.77
CA ALA A 21 6.46 -7.42 31.00
C ALA A 21 5.33 -6.52 31.54
N LEU A 22 4.61 -5.81 30.66
CA LEU A 22 3.66 -4.78 31.02
C LEU A 22 2.18 -5.18 30.81
N GLY A 23 1.91 -6.30 30.10
CA GLY A 23 0.55 -6.73 29.76
C GLY A 23 -0.22 -5.63 29.00
N GLU A 24 -1.41 -5.31 29.45
CA GLU A 24 -2.29 -4.31 28.85
C GLU A 24 -1.75 -2.88 28.89
N ARG A 25 -0.79 -2.59 29.81
CA ARG A 25 -0.10 -1.29 29.86
C ARG A 25 0.80 -1.01 28.64
N THR A 26 0.95 -1.99 27.75
CA THR A 26 1.65 -1.84 26.46
C THR A 26 1.05 -0.71 25.61
N ALA A 27 -0.22 -0.34 25.82
CA ALA A 27 -0.83 0.85 25.22
C ALA A 27 0.00 2.12 25.47
N TYR A 28 0.43 2.33 26.74
CA TYR A 28 1.20 3.52 27.13
C TYR A 28 2.64 3.48 26.62
N TYR A 29 3.23 2.28 26.48
CA TYR A 29 4.50 2.12 25.75
C TYR A 29 4.36 2.55 24.30
N ALA A 30 3.32 2.09 23.60
CA ALA A 30 3.07 2.48 22.22
C ALA A 30 2.80 3.99 22.08
N ALA A 31 2.06 4.58 23.03
CA ALA A 31 1.87 6.04 23.11
C ALA A 31 3.19 6.79 23.32
N ALA A 32 4.10 6.26 24.14
CA ALA A 32 5.42 6.86 24.36
C ALA A 32 6.27 6.79 23.07
N VAL A 33 6.26 5.68 22.34
CA VAL A 33 6.93 5.57 21.03
C VAL A 33 6.36 6.60 20.05
N ALA A 34 5.04 6.74 19.97
CA ALA A 34 4.40 7.75 19.13
C ALA A 34 4.76 9.18 19.54
N ALA A 35 4.85 9.46 20.84
CA ALA A 35 5.27 10.77 21.37
C ALA A 35 6.73 11.09 21.02
N VAL A 36 7.63 10.10 21.07
CA VAL A 36 9.01 10.25 20.59
C VAL A 36 9.02 10.59 19.11
N CYS A 37 8.22 9.90 18.28
CA CYS A 37 8.10 10.22 16.86
C CYS A 37 7.57 11.64 16.63
N LEU A 38 6.55 12.06 17.39
CA LEU A 38 6.03 13.45 17.33
C LEU A 38 7.11 14.47 17.68
N GLY A 39 7.90 14.22 18.73
CA GLY A 39 9.04 15.06 19.10
C GLY A 39 10.11 15.14 18.00
N LEU A 40 10.43 14.00 17.37
CA LEU A 40 11.34 13.95 16.23
C LEU A 40 10.80 14.71 15.02
N VAL A 41 9.51 14.56 14.69
CA VAL A 41 8.83 15.34 13.63
C VAL A 41 8.89 16.84 13.96
N GLY A 42 8.61 17.21 15.21
CA GLY A 42 8.71 18.60 15.68
C GLY A 42 10.12 19.19 15.52
N SER A 43 11.18 18.37 15.68
CA SER A 43 12.56 18.82 15.46
C SER A 43 12.93 19.07 13.99
N LEU A 44 12.08 18.60 13.05
CA LEU A 44 12.25 18.83 11.61
C LEU A 44 11.57 20.13 11.14
N TYR A 45 10.86 20.81 12.01
CA TYR A 45 10.18 22.07 11.69
C TYR A 45 11.21 23.15 11.30
N GLY A 46 10.97 23.84 10.20
CA GLY A 46 11.90 24.84 9.67
C GLY A 46 13.15 24.27 9.00
N THR A 47 13.25 22.94 8.89
CA THR A 47 14.31 22.30 8.08
C THR A 47 13.75 21.90 6.72
N HIS A 48 14.49 22.20 5.67
CA HIS A 48 14.24 21.73 4.32
C HIS A 48 15.45 20.91 3.86
N GLY A 49 15.22 19.82 3.17
CA GLY A 49 16.33 19.04 2.62
C GLY A 49 16.03 17.56 2.43
N THR A 50 16.93 16.90 1.74
CA THR A 50 16.87 15.48 1.40
C THR A 50 17.94 14.69 2.14
N VAL A 51 17.60 13.50 2.66
CA VAL A 51 18.57 12.50 3.13
C VAL A 51 18.36 11.26 2.28
N SER A 52 19.40 10.76 1.64
CA SER A 52 19.35 9.58 0.77
C SER A 52 20.37 8.56 1.22
N VAL A 53 19.93 7.29 1.28
CA VAL A 53 20.77 6.13 1.54
C VAL A 53 20.59 5.17 0.36
N PRO A 54 21.65 4.80 -0.38
CA PRO A 54 21.55 3.84 -1.47
C PRO A 54 20.97 2.52 -0.96
N TRP A 55 19.95 1.99 -1.66
CA TRP A 55 19.31 0.72 -1.29
C TRP A 55 19.55 -0.36 -2.34
N ILE A 56 19.23 -0.07 -3.60
CA ILE A 56 19.53 -0.95 -4.74
C ILE A 56 20.26 -0.11 -5.79
N PRO A 57 21.59 0.07 -5.64
CA PRO A 57 22.35 1.01 -6.46
C PRO A 57 22.33 0.67 -7.96
N GLU A 58 22.28 -0.60 -8.29
CA GLU A 58 22.25 -1.08 -9.69
C GLU A 58 21.04 -0.58 -10.49
N TYR A 59 19.94 -0.29 -9.80
CA TYR A 59 18.71 0.24 -10.39
C TYR A 59 18.45 1.70 -10.04
N GLY A 60 19.41 2.40 -9.43
CA GLY A 60 19.26 3.79 -9.01
C GLY A 60 18.25 4.01 -7.86
N VAL A 61 17.83 2.92 -7.17
CA VAL A 61 16.84 3.00 -6.09
C VAL A 61 17.51 3.37 -4.78
N SER A 62 16.96 4.35 -4.09
CA SER A 62 17.46 4.82 -2.80
C SER A 62 16.36 4.98 -1.75
N LEU A 63 16.70 4.77 -0.48
CA LEU A 63 15.87 5.21 0.64
C LEU A 63 16.08 6.72 0.83
N ALA A 64 15.41 7.50 -0.01
CA ALA A 64 15.48 8.95 0.03
C ALA A 64 14.26 9.51 0.78
N PHE A 65 14.53 10.46 1.68
CA PHE A 65 13.52 11.15 2.49
C PHE A 65 13.65 12.65 2.30
N TYR A 66 12.54 13.33 2.12
CA TYR A 66 12.44 14.77 1.92
C TYR A 66 11.48 15.39 2.92
N VAL A 67 11.81 16.56 3.42
CA VAL A 67 10.99 17.31 4.38
C VAL A 67 10.56 18.64 3.79
N ASP A 68 9.24 18.80 3.72
CA ASP A 68 8.55 20.04 3.40
C ASP A 68 7.24 20.16 4.22
N GLY A 69 6.46 21.19 4.00
CA GLY A 69 5.21 21.43 4.72
C GLY A 69 4.22 20.28 4.61
N LEU A 70 4.04 19.70 3.41
CA LEU A 70 3.09 18.61 3.17
C LEU A 70 3.52 17.32 3.89
N ALA A 71 4.82 16.98 3.83
CA ALA A 71 5.38 15.85 4.58
C ALA A 71 5.21 16.02 6.09
N LEU A 72 5.50 17.23 6.60
CA LEU A 72 5.36 17.56 8.02
C LEU A 72 3.91 17.50 8.48
N LEU A 73 2.94 17.94 7.67
CA LEU A 73 1.52 17.84 8.01
C LEU A 73 1.11 16.37 8.23
N ILE A 74 1.39 15.52 7.26
CA ILE A 74 1.01 14.10 7.37
C ILE A 74 1.77 13.41 8.51
N ALA A 75 3.06 13.68 8.67
CA ALA A 75 3.86 13.11 9.76
C ALA A 75 3.39 13.57 11.15
N THR A 76 3.02 14.85 11.30
CA THR A 76 2.44 15.40 12.54
C THR A 76 1.10 14.76 12.85
N LEU A 77 0.22 14.59 11.86
CA LEU A 77 -1.07 13.92 12.04
C LEU A 77 -0.90 12.45 12.39
N ALA A 78 -0.02 11.73 11.70
CA ALA A 78 0.23 10.31 11.97
C ALA A 78 0.81 10.08 13.38
N SER A 79 1.78 10.89 13.81
CA SER A 79 2.37 10.74 15.14
C SER A 79 1.50 11.34 16.24
N GLY A 80 0.94 12.55 16.06
CA GLY A 80 0.18 13.26 17.08
C GLY A 80 -1.18 12.59 17.37
N VAL A 81 -1.97 12.28 16.34
CA VAL A 81 -3.21 11.51 16.52
C VAL A 81 -2.85 10.09 16.98
N GLY A 82 -1.70 9.53 16.56
CA GLY A 82 -1.20 8.25 17.04
C GLY A 82 -1.04 8.19 18.55
N VAL A 83 -0.43 9.21 19.18
CA VAL A 83 -0.32 9.30 20.66
C VAL A 83 -1.70 9.17 21.31
N LEU A 84 -2.68 9.93 20.82
CA LEU A 84 -4.03 9.97 21.39
C LEU A 84 -4.77 8.65 21.19
N VAL A 85 -4.61 8.02 20.01
CA VAL A 85 -5.22 6.72 19.70
C VAL A 85 -4.61 5.61 20.57
N PHE A 86 -3.29 5.59 20.79
CA PHE A 86 -2.68 4.60 21.70
C PHE A 86 -3.14 4.76 23.16
N ILE A 87 -3.29 6.01 23.63
CA ILE A 87 -3.86 6.28 24.98
C ILE A 87 -5.31 5.78 25.03
N TYR A 88 -6.12 6.11 24.02
CA TYR A 88 -7.50 5.66 23.91
C TYR A 88 -7.62 4.14 23.88
N SER A 89 -6.72 3.48 23.16
CA SER A 89 -6.67 2.01 23.08
C SER A 89 -6.42 1.36 24.45
N GLY A 90 -5.76 2.04 25.38
CA GLY A 90 -5.56 1.55 26.75
C GLY A 90 -6.85 1.37 27.53
N GLY A 91 -7.89 2.14 27.22
CA GLY A 91 -9.24 1.96 27.77
C GLY A 91 -10.10 1.02 26.92
N TYR A 92 -10.14 1.26 25.61
CA TYR A 92 -11.02 0.53 24.68
C TYR A 92 -10.66 -0.96 24.51
N MET A 93 -9.36 -1.30 24.49
CA MET A 93 -8.87 -2.67 24.29
C MET A 93 -8.70 -3.45 25.61
N HIS A 94 -9.14 -2.87 26.74
CA HIS A 94 -9.05 -3.56 28.04
C HIS A 94 -9.87 -4.85 28.02
N GLY A 95 -9.26 -5.98 28.36
CA GLY A 95 -9.88 -7.30 28.30
C GLY A 95 -10.02 -7.91 26.91
N GLU A 96 -9.74 -7.18 25.83
CA GLU A 96 -9.85 -7.67 24.46
C GLU A 96 -8.70 -8.64 24.10
N PRO A 97 -8.95 -9.66 23.27
CA PRO A 97 -7.93 -10.62 22.87
C PRO A 97 -6.98 -10.04 21.82
N GLY A 98 -5.77 -10.59 21.73
CA GLY A 98 -4.83 -10.29 20.63
C GLY A 98 -4.11 -8.94 20.73
N GLN A 99 -4.12 -8.26 21.87
CA GLN A 99 -3.52 -6.94 22.11
C GLN A 99 -2.04 -6.86 21.68
N ARG A 100 -1.25 -7.92 21.89
CA ARG A 100 0.18 -7.96 21.48
C ARG A 100 0.33 -7.70 19.97
N ARG A 101 -0.47 -8.39 19.14
CA ARG A 101 -0.48 -8.21 17.69
C ARG A 101 -1.02 -6.83 17.32
N TYR A 102 -2.08 -6.41 17.99
CA TYR A 102 -2.73 -5.10 17.79
C TYR A 102 -1.73 -3.95 17.91
N TYR A 103 -1.03 -3.80 19.04
CA TYR A 103 -0.09 -2.70 19.26
C TYR A 103 1.14 -2.78 18.35
N ALA A 104 1.68 -3.99 18.10
CA ALA A 104 2.80 -4.17 17.18
C ALA A 104 2.42 -3.74 15.75
N THR A 105 1.27 -4.19 15.25
CA THR A 105 0.83 -3.85 13.89
C THR A 105 0.46 -2.38 13.77
N LEU A 106 -0.16 -1.77 14.80
CA LEU A 106 -0.54 -0.36 14.77
C LEU A 106 0.68 0.56 14.79
N LEU A 107 1.76 0.19 15.53
CA LEU A 107 3.06 0.89 15.46
C LEU A 107 3.74 0.72 14.11
N ALA A 108 3.75 -0.49 13.54
CA ALA A 108 4.30 -0.73 12.21
C ALA A 108 3.54 0.06 11.13
N PHE A 109 2.21 0.13 11.25
CA PHE A 109 1.37 0.95 10.38
C PHE A 109 1.72 2.46 10.48
N MET A 110 1.92 2.97 11.71
CA MET A 110 2.37 4.36 11.91
C MET A 110 3.73 4.61 11.24
N GLY A 111 4.69 3.68 11.40
CA GLY A 111 5.99 3.76 10.74
C GLY A 111 5.89 3.76 9.22
N SER A 112 5.02 2.92 8.67
CA SER A 112 4.75 2.89 7.22
C SER A 112 4.16 4.21 6.73
N MET A 113 3.26 4.82 7.49
CA MET A 113 2.67 6.11 7.13
C MET A 113 3.67 7.27 7.20
N LEU A 114 4.57 7.25 8.20
CA LEU A 114 5.69 8.20 8.28
C LEU A 114 6.66 8.02 7.11
N GLY A 115 6.89 6.76 6.69
CA GLY A 115 7.64 6.44 5.48
C GLY A 115 6.99 7.02 4.22
N VAL A 116 5.68 6.83 4.03
CA VAL A 116 4.92 7.43 2.91
C VAL A 116 5.05 8.95 2.90
N ALA A 117 4.89 9.60 4.06
CA ALA A 117 4.91 11.05 4.17
C ALA A 117 6.27 11.67 3.81
N LEU A 118 7.36 10.98 4.14
CA LEU A 118 8.72 11.49 3.98
C LEU A 118 9.42 10.96 2.71
N ALA A 119 8.92 9.91 2.06
CA ALA A 119 9.57 9.30 0.90
C ALA A 119 9.75 10.30 -0.26
N ALA A 120 10.98 10.39 -0.77
CA ALA A 120 11.38 11.20 -1.91
C ALA A 120 11.74 10.37 -3.15
N ASP A 121 11.82 9.05 -3.02
CA ASP A 121 12.03 8.08 -4.10
C ASP A 121 10.73 7.32 -4.36
N LEU A 122 10.37 7.12 -5.63
CA LEU A 122 9.10 6.49 -6.03
C LEU A 122 9.00 5.03 -5.58
N ILE A 123 10.10 4.28 -5.58
CA ILE A 123 10.11 2.87 -5.13
C ILE A 123 10.04 2.81 -3.60
N ALA A 124 10.75 3.67 -2.89
CA ALA A 124 10.63 3.78 -1.44
C ALA A 124 9.19 4.16 -1.04
N LEU A 125 8.58 5.13 -1.74
CA LEU A 125 7.18 5.51 -1.55
C LEU A 125 6.24 4.31 -1.76
N PHE A 126 6.42 3.54 -2.84
CA PHE A 126 5.62 2.36 -3.13
C PHE A 126 5.75 1.29 -2.02
N VAL A 127 6.95 1.01 -1.55
CA VAL A 127 7.17 0.01 -0.49
C VAL A 127 6.47 0.42 0.81
N PHE A 128 6.63 1.66 1.28
CA PHE A 128 5.91 2.14 2.45
C PHE A 128 4.39 2.18 2.24
N TRP A 129 3.96 2.50 1.02
CA TRP A 129 2.55 2.44 0.62
C TRP A 129 1.96 1.05 0.78
N GLU A 130 2.63 0.01 0.30
CA GLU A 130 2.15 -1.37 0.44
C GLU A 130 2.28 -1.90 1.87
N LEU A 131 3.28 -1.46 2.65
CA LEU A 131 3.35 -1.75 4.08
C LEU A 131 2.14 -1.20 4.84
N THR A 132 1.55 -0.05 4.41
CA THR A 132 0.28 0.43 4.97
C THR A 132 -0.89 -0.50 4.59
N SER A 133 -0.92 -1.07 3.38
CA SER A 133 -1.95 -2.03 2.95
C SER A 133 -1.89 -3.32 3.77
N VAL A 134 -0.70 -3.90 3.95
CA VAL A 134 -0.49 -5.11 4.73
C VAL A 134 -0.85 -4.90 6.22
N SER A 135 -0.38 -3.80 6.80
CA SER A 135 -0.68 -3.49 8.20
C SER A 135 -2.17 -3.24 8.43
N SER A 136 -2.86 -2.54 7.50
CA SER A 136 -4.30 -2.31 7.57
C SER A 136 -5.10 -3.61 7.44
N PHE A 137 -4.69 -4.53 6.55
CA PHE A 137 -5.27 -5.86 6.44
C PHE A 137 -5.26 -6.61 7.78
N LEU A 138 -4.11 -6.59 8.49
CA LEU A 138 -3.96 -7.24 9.79
C LEU A 138 -4.78 -6.56 10.89
N LEU A 139 -4.99 -5.24 10.80
CA LEU A 139 -5.77 -4.46 11.76
C LEU A 139 -7.28 -4.58 11.52
N ILE A 140 -7.74 -4.55 10.28
CA ILE A 140 -9.16 -4.76 9.91
C ILE A 140 -9.57 -6.19 10.26
N GLY A 141 -8.72 -7.17 9.95
CA GLY A 141 -8.90 -8.57 10.33
C GLY A 141 -8.49 -8.90 11.77
N HIS A 142 -8.59 -7.95 12.72
CA HIS A 142 -8.22 -8.19 14.12
C HIS A 142 -9.03 -9.32 14.75
N TYR A 143 -10.33 -9.32 14.57
CA TYR A 143 -11.26 -10.37 15.03
C TYR A 143 -11.27 -11.53 14.02
N ARG A 144 -10.29 -12.44 14.14
CA ARG A 144 -10.01 -13.50 13.15
C ARG A 144 -11.13 -14.50 12.94
N ASP A 145 -11.93 -14.72 13.97
CA ASP A 145 -13.01 -15.71 13.98
C ASP A 145 -14.34 -15.13 13.45
N ALA A 146 -14.37 -13.82 13.10
CA ALA A 146 -15.50 -13.15 12.50
C ALA A 146 -15.39 -13.12 10.96
N ASP A 147 -16.30 -13.81 10.27
CA ASP A 147 -16.33 -13.85 8.81
C ASP A 147 -16.43 -12.46 8.18
N ALA A 148 -17.18 -11.53 8.81
CA ALA A 148 -17.31 -10.15 8.37
C ALA A 148 -15.96 -9.41 8.39
N ALA A 149 -15.16 -9.56 9.46
CA ALA A 149 -13.84 -8.96 9.57
C ALA A 149 -12.87 -9.56 8.55
N ALA A 150 -12.91 -10.87 8.32
CA ALA A 150 -12.10 -11.54 7.31
C ALA A 150 -12.46 -11.11 5.88
N TYR A 151 -13.75 -10.94 5.57
CA TYR A 151 -14.22 -10.40 4.30
C TYR A 151 -13.76 -8.95 4.09
N ALA A 152 -13.98 -8.09 5.09
CA ALA A 152 -13.61 -6.68 5.07
C ALA A 152 -12.09 -6.47 4.85
N ALA A 153 -11.27 -7.24 5.57
CA ALA A 153 -9.81 -7.20 5.44
C ALA A 153 -9.36 -7.58 4.03
N ARG A 154 -9.87 -8.70 3.48
CA ARG A 154 -9.54 -9.15 2.11
C ARG A 154 -9.97 -8.13 1.06
N LYS A 155 -11.18 -7.58 1.17
CA LYS A 155 -11.70 -6.57 0.25
C LYS A 155 -10.86 -5.30 0.26
N SER A 156 -10.57 -4.77 1.45
CA SER A 156 -9.69 -3.60 1.61
C SER A 156 -8.32 -3.83 0.97
N MET A 157 -7.67 -4.98 1.26
CA MET A 157 -6.37 -5.32 0.70
C MET A 157 -6.42 -5.45 -0.83
N LEU A 158 -7.37 -6.21 -1.38
CA LEU A 158 -7.46 -6.42 -2.84
C LEU A 158 -7.64 -5.10 -3.59
N VAL A 159 -8.54 -4.22 -3.12
CA VAL A 159 -8.79 -2.93 -3.78
C VAL A 159 -7.57 -2.02 -3.68
N THR A 160 -6.95 -1.91 -2.49
CA THR A 160 -5.86 -0.94 -2.29
C THR A 160 -4.53 -1.41 -2.89
N VAL A 161 -4.22 -2.72 -2.86
CA VAL A 161 -3.03 -3.28 -3.51
C VAL A 161 -3.16 -3.24 -5.03
N ALA A 162 -4.34 -3.56 -5.59
CA ALA A 162 -4.55 -3.44 -7.03
C ALA A 162 -4.29 -1.99 -7.52
N GLY A 163 -4.80 -0.99 -6.80
CA GLY A 163 -4.51 0.42 -7.08
C GLY A 163 -3.03 0.76 -6.95
N GLY A 164 -2.35 0.22 -5.93
CA GLY A 164 -0.91 0.38 -5.73
C GLY A 164 -0.06 -0.20 -6.87
N LEU A 165 -0.46 -1.36 -7.41
CA LEU A 165 0.22 -1.97 -8.57
C LEU A 165 0.04 -1.13 -9.84
N PHE A 166 -1.14 -0.55 -10.09
CA PHE A 166 -1.32 0.41 -11.19
C PHE A 166 -0.45 1.65 -11.00
N MET A 167 -0.38 2.18 -9.78
CA MET A 167 0.50 3.30 -9.43
C MET A 167 1.98 2.95 -9.69
N LEU A 168 2.42 1.74 -9.35
CA LEU A 168 3.79 1.28 -9.63
C LEU A 168 4.10 1.32 -11.13
N VAL A 169 3.16 0.87 -11.99
CA VAL A 169 3.33 0.99 -13.45
C VAL A 169 3.50 2.46 -13.86
N GLY A 170 2.69 3.37 -13.29
CA GLY A 170 2.85 4.81 -13.50
C GLY A 170 4.22 5.33 -13.07
N PHE A 171 4.77 4.83 -11.95
CA PHE A 171 6.11 5.18 -11.46
C PHE A 171 7.23 4.69 -12.39
N LEU A 172 7.08 3.49 -12.95
CA LEU A 172 8.03 2.96 -13.92
C LEU A 172 8.01 3.75 -15.23
N LEU A 173 6.84 4.18 -15.70
CA LEU A 173 6.75 5.06 -16.87
C LEU A 173 7.39 6.43 -16.59
N LEU A 174 7.19 7.01 -15.41
CA LEU A 174 7.86 8.26 -15.02
C LEU A 174 9.38 8.12 -14.98
N HIS A 175 9.88 6.98 -14.47
CA HIS A 175 11.31 6.69 -14.47
C HIS A 175 11.87 6.61 -15.89
N ASP A 176 11.20 5.93 -16.80
CA ASP A 176 11.62 5.80 -18.20
C ASP A 176 11.63 7.16 -18.90
N VAL A 177 10.54 7.94 -18.77
CA VAL A 177 10.44 9.30 -19.33
C VAL A 177 11.50 10.24 -18.75
N SER A 178 11.90 10.08 -17.50
CA SER A 178 12.93 10.93 -16.88
C SER A 178 14.28 10.83 -17.58
N ALA A 179 14.62 9.69 -18.18
CA ALA A 179 15.84 9.52 -18.97
C ALA A 179 15.88 10.50 -20.17
N THR A 180 14.75 10.67 -20.84
CA THR A 180 14.64 11.60 -21.99
C THR A 180 14.51 13.06 -21.53
N ALA A 181 13.71 13.32 -20.50
CA ALA A 181 13.40 14.66 -20.03
C ALA A 181 14.57 15.31 -19.27
N MET A 182 15.34 14.53 -18.51
CA MET A 182 16.38 15.03 -17.60
C MET A 182 17.79 14.58 -18.00
N GLY A 183 17.91 13.68 -19.01
CA GLY A 183 19.18 13.11 -19.47
C GLY A 183 19.69 11.94 -18.60
N GLU A 184 19.02 11.60 -17.52
CA GLU A 184 19.33 10.48 -16.64
C GLU A 184 18.03 9.88 -16.09
N ALA A 185 17.91 8.53 -16.11
CA ALA A 185 16.79 7.83 -15.51
C ALA A 185 16.86 7.91 -13.98
N THR A 186 15.78 8.33 -13.35
CA THR A 186 15.75 8.51 -11.89
C THR A 186 14.40 8.11 -11.29
N PHE A 187 14.40 7.59 -10.06
CA PHE A 187 13.21 7.43 -9.23
C PHE A 187 13.02 8.59 -8.25
N ARG A 188 13.86 9.62 -8.27
CA ARG A 188 13.79 10.76 -7.35
C ARG A 188 12.62 11.68 -7.69
N LEU A 189 11.59 11.66 -6.84
CA LEU A 189 10.39 12.48 -7.02
C LEU A 189 10.59 13.92 -6.53
N ALA A 190 11.20 14.10 -5.35
CA ALA A 190 11.34 15.40 -4.68
C ALA A 190 12.75 15.65 -4.16
N GLY A 191 13.12 16.93 -3.99
CA GLY A 191 14.45 17.41 -3.59
C GLY A 191 15.31 17.77 -4.80
N GLU A 192 16.58 18.08 -4.56
CA GLU A 192 17.53 18.52 -5.59
C GLU A 192 17.71 17.46 -6.68
N GLY A 193 17.65 17.86 -7.95
CA GLY A 193 17.74 17.01 -9.12
C GLY A 193 16.52 16.08 -9.31
N SER A 194 15.36 16.44 -8.76
CA SER A 194 14.16 15.61 -8.82
C SER A 194 13.27 15.88 -10.05
N MET A 195 12.29 14.98 -10.27
CA MET A 195 11.26 15.16 -11.30
C MET A 195 10.44 16.42 -11.07
N ILE A 196 10.15 16.79 -9.79
CA ILE A 196 9.36 18.00 -9.47
C ILE A 196 10.12 19.27 -9.85
N GLU A 197 11.44 19.33 -9.64
CA GLU A 197 12.24 20.48 -10.09
C GLU A 197 12.31 20.62 -11.62
N ASN A 198 12.13 19.51 -12.34
CA ASN A 198 12.16 19.46 -13.80
C ASN A 198 10.76 19.24 -14.39
N ALA A 199 9.71 19.68 -13.70
CA ALA A 199 8.31 19.40 -14.05
C ALA A 199 7.96 19.79 -15.50
N ASP A 200 8.40 20.95 -15.98
CA ASP A 200 8.12 21.41 -17.34
C ASP A 200 8.70 20.46 -18.39
N ALA A 201 9.94 20.01 -18.22
CA ALA A 201 10.56 19.06 -19.14
C ALA A 201 9.87 17.69 -19.06
N MET A 202 9.53 17.21 -17.86
CA MET A 202 8.79 15.97 -17.67
C MET A 202 7.43 16.00 -18.36
N VAL A 203 6.63 17.06 -18.15
CA VAL A 203 5.30 17.20 -18.77
C VAL A 203 5.40 17.31 -20.29
N ALA A 204 6.38 18.06 -20.80
CA ALA A 204 6.60 18.18 -22.26
C ALA A 204 6.89 16.82 -22.87
N THR A 205 7.83 16.05 -22.29
CA THR A 205 8.18 14.70 -22.77
C THR A 205 7.00 13.74 -22.65
N LEU A 206 6.27 13.74 -21.52
CA LEU A 206 5.07 12.93 -21.35
C LEU A 206 3.99 13.22 -22.42
N ARG A 207 3.84 14.47 -22.84
CA ARG A 207 2.91 14.86 -23.92
C ARG A 207 3.38 14.39 -25.28
N ASP A 208 4.66 14.58 -25.58
CA ASP A 208 5.26 14.19 -26.87
C ASP A 208 5.20 12.68 -27.08
N GLU A 209 5.35 11.89 -26.01
CA GLU A 209 5.25 10.43 -26.02
C GLU A 209 3.79 9.91 -25.88
N GLY A 210 2.82 10.81 -25.64
CA GLY A 210 1.40 10.44 -25.42
C GLY A 210 1.15 9.73 -24.08
N LEU A 211 2.05 9.83 -23.10
CA LEU A 211 2.01 9.13 -21.81
C LEU A 211 1.40 9.97 -20.68
N LEU A 212 1.13 11.27 -20.87
CA LEU A 212 0.61 12.14 -19.81
C LEU A 212 -0.70 11.59 -19.19
N VAL A 213 -1.70 11.31 -20.01
CA VAL A 213 -3.00 10.80 -19.53
C VAL A 213 -2.87 9.38 -18.92
N PRO A 214 -2.17 8.41 -19.56
CA PRO A 214 -1.88 7.13 -18.94
C PRO A 214 -1.24 7.25 -17.55
N VAL A 215 -0.20 8.07 -17.38
CA VAL A 215 0.48 8.27 -16.09
C VAL A 215 -0.46 8.90 -15.06
N LEU A 216 -1.21 9.95 -15.44
CA LEU A 216 -2.22 10.57 -14.57
C LEU A 216 -3.25 9.56 -14.07
N LEU A 217 -3.77 8.71 -14.96
CA LEU A 217 -4.76 7.70 -14.59
C LEU A 217 -4.15 6.59 -13.71
N LEU A 218 -2.93 6.12 -14.03
CA LEU A 218 -2.26 5.06 -13.27
C LEU A 218 -1.92 5.51 -11.84
N VAL A 219 -1.32 6.70 -11.69
CA VAL A 219 -1.03 7.29 -10.38
C VAL A 219 -2.33 7.65 -9.66
N GLY A 220 -3.30 8.20 -10.39
CA GLY A 220 -4.63 8.55 -9.89
C GLY A 220 -5.42 7.35 -9.37
N LEU A 221 -5.30 6.17 -9.99
CA LEU A 221 -5.91 4.92 -9.49
C LEU A 221 -5.34 4.52 -8.13
N GLY A 222 -4.02 4.63 -7.93
CA GLY A 222 -3.41 4.42 -6.61
C GLY A 222 -4.01 5.33 -5.54
N ALA A 223 -4.11 6.64 -5.84
CA ALA A 223 -4.72 7.62 -4.95
C ALA A 223 -6.21 7.33 -4.70
N ALA A 224 -6.98 7.05 -5.76
CA ALA A 224 -8.42 6.82 -5.71
C ALA A 224 -8.79 5.58 -4.87
N THR A 225 -8.07 4.48 -5.02
CA THR A 225 -8.31 3.25 -4.25
C THR A 225 -8.00 3.44 -2.77
N LYS A 226 -6.86 4.06 -2.43
CA LYS A 226 -6.44 4.26 -1.04
C LYS A 226 -7.29 5.32 -0.32
N SER A 227 -7.67 6.40 -1.04
CA SER A 227 -8.53 7.47 -0.50
C SER A 227 -10.02 7.25 -0.78
N ALA A 228 -10.42 6.01 -1.05
CA ALA A 228 -11.83 5.61 -1.17
C ALA A 228 -12.66 6.51 -2.10
N GLN A 229 -12.11 6.86 -3.27
CA GLN A 229 -12.85 7.62 -4.28
C GLN A 229 -13.81 6.71 -5.05
N VAL A 230 -14.91 7.28 -5.52
CA VAL A 230 -15.88 6.54 -6.37
C VAL A 230 -15.21 6.11 -7.67
N PRO A 231 -15.35 4.84 -8.10
CA PRO A 231 -16.17 3.77 -7.50
C PRO A 231 -15.49 2.95 -6.40
N PHE A 232 -14.23 3.17 -6.09
CA PHE A 232 -13.41 2.35 -5.18
C PHE A 232 -13.71 2.56 -3.68
N HIS A 233 -14.68 3.37 -3.30
CA HIS A 233 -15.05 3.70 -1.92
C HIS A 233 -15.63 2.51 -1.12
N VAL A 234 -16.01 1.45 -1.79
CA VAL A 234 -16.79 0.33 -1.25
C VAL A 234 -16.11 -0.51 -0.18
N TRP A 235 -14.79 -0.45 -0.06
CA TRP A 235 -14.07 -1.16 1.00
C TRP A 235 -14.12 -0.42 2.35
N LEU A 236 -14.32 0.91 2.32
CA LEU A 236 -14.19 1.75 3.49
C LEU A 236 -15.29 1.50 4.55
N PRO A 237 -16.58 1.35 4.21
CA PRO A 237 -17.62 0.99 5.18
C PRO A 237 -17.40 -0.39 5.80
N ASP A 238 -16.99 -1.38 5.00
CA ASP A 238 -16.72 -2.72 5.52
C ASP A 238 -15.51 -2.74 6.45
N ALA A 239 -14.48 -1.88 6.22
CA ALA A 239 -13.34 -1.73 7.10
C ALA A 239 -13.70 -1.28 8.53
N MET A 240 -14.95 -0.88 8.77
CA MET A 240 -15.47 -0.53 10.11
C MET A 240 -15.61 -1.74 11.05
N GLU A 241 -15.41 -2.96 10.57
CA GLU A 241 -15.27 -4.16 11.41
C GLU A 241 -14.00 -4.15 12.28
N ALA A 242 -13.02 -3.31 11.95
CA ALA A 242 -11.85 -3.05 12.80
C ALA A 242 -12.24 -2.50 14.18
N PRO A 243 -11.42 -2.72 15.24
CA PRO A 243 -11.58 -2.01 16.50
C PRO A 243 -11.66 -0.49 16.30
N THR A 244 -12.50 0.21 17.06
CA THR A 244 -12.76 1.63 16.79
C THR A 244 -11.50 2.52 16.85
N PRO A 245 -10.52 2.31 17.75
CA PRO A 245 -9.28 3.10 17.70
C PRO A 245 -8.51 2.93 16.38
N VAL A 246 -8.56 1.72 15.78
CA VAL A 246 -8.00 1.49 14.43
C VAL A 246 -8.76 2.33 13.40
N SER A 247 -10.10 2.27 13.41
CA SER A 247 -10.93 3.06 12.50
C SER A 247 -10.64 4.57 12.65
N ALA A 248 -10.49 5.05 13.88
CA ALA A 248 -10.12 6.44 14.17
C ALA A 248 -8.77 6.80 13.55
N PHE A 249 -7.76 5.95 13.69
CA PHE A 249 -6.41 6.22 13.19
C PHE A 249 -6.33 6.13 11.66
N LEU A 250 -6.83 5.03 11.08
CA LEU A 250 -6.75 4.78 9.64
C LEU A 250 -7.54 5.81 8.83
N HIS A 251 -8.72 6.21 9.30
CA HIS A 251 -9.67 6.97 8.50
C HIS A 251 -9.68 8.47 8.79
N SER A 252 -9.03 8.93 9.86
CA SER A 252 -8.92 10.37 10.14
C SER A 252 -7.55 10.96 9.85
N ALA A 253 -6.47 10.25 10.17
CA ALA A 253 -5.12 10.82 10.20
C ALA A 253 -4.11 10.16 9.27
N THR A 254 -4.38 8.92 8.78
CA THR A 254 -3.34 8.10 8.14
C THR A 254 -3.76 7.46 6.82
N MET A 255 -4.11 6.18 6.76
CA MET A 255 -4.25 5.36 5.54
C MET A 255 -4.98 6.08 4.38
N VAL A 256 -6.19 6.57 4.66
CA VAL A 256 -7.00 7.22 3.62
C VAL A 256 -6.44 8.57 3.17
N LYS A 257 -5.52 9.14 3.96
CA LYS A 257 -4.81 10.38 3.58
C LYS A 257 -3.59 10.11 2.71
N ALA A 258 -3.12 8.88 2.61
CA ALA A 258 -2.02 8.56 1.71
C ALA A 258 -2.36 8.91 0.25
N GLY A 259 -3.58 8.63 -0.22
CA GLY A 259 -3.98 8.99 -1.58
C GLY A 259 -4.15 10.50 -1.79
N VAL A 260 -4.76 11.23 -0.84
CA VAL A 260 -4.82 12.70 -0.97
C VAL A 260 -3.45 13.35 -0.82
N TYR A 261 -2.55 12.77 -0.01
CA TYR A 261 -1.14 13.15 0.04
C TYR A 261 -0.46 12.95 -1.32
N LEU A 262 -0.67 11.80 -1.95
CA LEU A 262 -0.12 11.49 -3.27
C LEU A 262 -0.57 12.53 -4.30
N VAL A 263 -1.86 12.87 -4.34
CA VAL A 263 -2.37 13.92 -5.23
C VAL A 263 -1.70 15.27 -4.93
N GLY A 264 -1.62 15.69 -3.67
CA GLY A 264 -0.91 16.92 -3.29
C GLY A 264 0.58 16.90 -3.66
N ARG A 265 1.25 15.74 -3.50
CA ARG A 265 2.68 15.56 -3.79
C ARG A 265 3.00 15.57 -5.28
N PHE A 266 2.12 14.99 -6.12
CA PHE A 266 2.30 14.96 -7.57
C PHE A 266 1.76 16.22 -8.28
N ARG A 267 0.99 17.06 -7.58
CA ARG A 267 0.43 18.27 -8.15
C ARG A 267 1.50 19.20 -8.75
N PRO A 268 2.61 19.55 -8.08
CA PRO A 268 3.66 20.39 -8.70
C PRO A 268 4.27 19.80 -9.96
N LEU A 269 4.30 18.46 -10.09
CA LEU A 269 4.86 17.76 -11.24
C LEU A 269 3.89 17.69 -12.42
N LEU A 270 2.59 17.43 -12.17
CA LEU A 270 1.64 17.00 -13.20
C LEU A 270 0.42 17.91 -13.36
N PHE A 271 0.42 19.12 -12.78
CA PHE A 271 -0.72 20.04 -12.87
C PHE A 271 -0.90 20.56 -14.30
N THR A 272 -1.96 20.11 -14.95
CA THR A 272 -2.33 20.41 -16.34
C THR A 272 -3.86 20.48 -16.47
N ASP A 273 -4.39 20.79 -17.63
CA ASP A 273 -5.84 20.76 -17.89
C ASP A 273 -6.42 19.35 -17.68
N GLU A 274 -5.66 18.31 -18.04
CA GLU A 274 -6.03 16.92 -17.81
C GLU A 274 -6.07 16.59 -16.32
N TRP A 275 -5.12 17.11 -15.52
CA TRP A 275 -5.12 16.99 -14.07
C TRP A 275 -6.40 17.57 -13.46
N PHE A 276 -6.73 18.80 -13.84
CA PHE A 276 -7.95 19.44 -13.38
C PHE A 276 -9.19 18.59 -13.71
N LEU A 277 -9.32 18.14 -14.96
CA LEU A 277 -10.45 17.33 -15.39
C LEU A 277 -10.58 16.03 -14.58
N VAL A 278 -9.47 15.35 -14.31
CA VAL A 278 -9.46 14.08 -13.55
C VAL A 278 -9.77 14.32 -12.08
N PHE A 279 -8.99 15.16 -11.38
CA PHE A 279 -9.05 15.20 -9.91
C PHE A 279 -10.16 16.13 -9.40
N ALA A 280 -10.47 17.25 -10.05
CA ALA A 280 -11.58 18.09 -9.63
C ALA A 280 -12.93 17.38 -9.82
N VAL A 281 -13.14 16.72 -10.96
CA VAL A 281 -14.39 15.98 -11.23
C VAL A 281 -14.50 14.75 -10.32
N LEU A 282 -13.45 13.92 -10.23
CA LEU A 282 -13.44 12.74 -9.37
C LEU A 282 -13.73 13.12 -7.91
N GLY A 283 -13.08 14.17 -7.42
CA GLY A 283 -13.25 14.65 -6.05
C GLY A 283 -14.67 15.14 -5.76
N LEU A 284 -15.24 16.00 -6.62
CA LEU A 284 -16.60 16.52 -6.45
C LEU A 284 -17.67 15.42 -6.56
N VAL A 285 -17.51 14.50 -7.50
CA VAL A 285 -18.42 13.33 -7.63
C VAL A 285 -18.35 12.48 -6.37
N THR A 286 -17.14 12.18 -5.89
CA THR A 286 -16.96 11.38 -4.67
C THR A 286 -17.52 12.11 -3.44
N MET A 287 -17.24 13.40 -3.29
CA MET A 287 -17.79 14.22 -2.22
C MET A 287 -19.31 14.10 -2.16
N THR A 288 -19.98 14.22 -3.29
CA THR A 288 -21.44 14.23 -3.38
C THR A 288 -22.05 12.85 -3.18
N VAL A 289 -21.56 11.85 -3.92
CA VAL A 289 -22.07 10.47 -3.83
C VAL A 289 -21.87 9.90 -2.43
N ALA A 290 -20.68 10.06 -1.85
CA ALA A 290 -20.42 9.56 -0.51
C ALA A 290 -21.24 10.31 0.57
N ALA A 291 -21.49 11.62 0.40
CA ALA A 291 -22.38 12.37 1.31
C ALA A 291 -23.83 11.85 1.26
N ILE A 292 -24.34 11.54 0.06
CA ILE A 292 -25.66 10.92 -0.12
C ILE A 292 -25.71 9.56 0.57
N LEU A 293 -24.69 8.71 0.36
CA LEU A 293 -24.61 7.39 0.98
C LEU A 293 -24.54 7.44 2.51
N ALA A 294 -23.84 8.45 3.07
CA ALA A 294 -23.76 8.67 4.51
C ALA A 294 -25.14 8.96 5.17
N VAL A 295 -26.04 9.65 4.47
CA VAL A 295 -27.43 9.87 4.95
C VAL A 295 -28.22 8.55 5.02
N GLY A 296 -27.93 7.61 4.11
CA GLY A 296 -28.56 6.28 4.09
C GLY A 296 -28.02 5.27 5.12
N ALA A 297 -26.96 5.61 5.87
CA ALA A 297 -26.32 4.71 6.82
C ALA A 297 -27.21 4.32 8.01
N SER A 298 -27.04 3.08 8.50
CA SER A 298 -27.76 2.54 9.67
C SER A 298 -26.88 2.42 10.93
N ASP A 299 -25.57 2.41 10.74
CA ASP A 299 -24.53 2.26 11.77
C ASP A 299 -23.70 3.55 11.87
N ILE A 300 -23.36 3.98 13.11
CA ILE A 300 -22.57 5.21 13.33
C ILE A 300 -21.21 5.19 12.68
N LYS A 301 -20.55 4.01 12.63
CA LYS A 301 -19.24 3.86 11.95
C LYS A 301 -19.40 3.85 10.44
N GLU A 302 -20.47 3.24 9.89
CA GLU A 302 -20.82 3.31 8.46
C GLU A 302 -21.02 4.76 8.02
N LEU A 303 -21.80 5.55 8.79
CA LEU A 303 -22.01 6.97 8.55
C LEU A 303 -20.67 7.72 8.49
N LEU A 304 -19.79 7.49 9.49
CA LEU A 304 -18.47 8.11 9.54
C LEU A 304 -17.58 7.67 8.39
N ALA A 305 -17.68 6.42 7.92
CA ALA A 305 -16.93 5.92 6.76
C ALA A 305 -17.31 6.64 5.47
N TYR A 306 -18.60 6.67 5.11
CA TYR A 306 -19.06 7.41 3.92
C TYR A 306 -18.78 8.92 4.05
N SER A 307 -18.96 9.49 5.24
CA SER A 307 -18.60 10.88 5.46
C SER A 307 -17.09 11.13 5.32
N THR A 308 -16.24 10.15 5.64
CA THR A 308 -14.79 10.23 5.39
C THR A 308 -14.50 10.25 3.88
N ALA A 309 -15.09 9.33 3.11
CA ALA A 309 -14.94 9.33 1.64
C ALA A 309 -15.39 10.67 1.02
N SER A 310 -16.49 11.24 1.52
CA SER A 310 -16.99 12.56 1.09
C SER A 310 -15.96 13.67 1.31
N HIS A 311 -15.40 13.78 2.51
CA HIS A 311 -14.38 14.78 2.82
C HIS A 311 -13.04 14.54 2.09
N LEU A 312 -12.66 13.29 1.84
CA LEU A 312 -11.50 12.98 1.00
C LEU A 312 -11.74 13.42 -0.45
N GLY A 313 -12.97 13.25 -0.95
CA GLY A 313 -13.39 13.81 -2.24
C GLY A 313 -13.24 15.33 -2.29
N LEU A 314 -13.63 16.04 -1.23
CA LEU A 314 -13.42 17.49 -1.09
C LEU A 314 -11.93 17.85 -1.20
N ILE A 315 -11.04 17.12 -0.50
CA ILE A 315 -9.59 17.39 -0.53
C ILE A 315 -9.03 17.17 -1.93
N ILE A 316 -9.42 16.06 -2.59
CA ILE A 316 -8.97 15.76 -3.96
C ILE A 316 -9.50 16.80 -4.94
N ALA A 317 -10.77 17.22 -4.81
CA ALA A 317 -11.32 18.32 -5.61
C ALA A 317 -10.52 19.61 -5.40
N GLY A 318 -10.18 19.96 -4.15
CA GLY A 318 -9.32 21.09 -3.84
C GLY A 318 -8.01 21.04 -4.60
N PHE A 319 -7.23 19.97 -4.46
CA PHE A 319 -5.97 19.79 -5.19
C PHE A 319 -6.14 19.68 -6.72
N GLY A 320 -7.33 19.33 -7.21
CA GLY A 320 -7.68 19.34 -8.63
C GLY A 320 -8.03 20.72 -9.17
N LEU A 321 -8.51 21.66 -8.33
CA LEU A 321 -8.96 22.99 -8.72
C LEU A 321 -7.80 23.99 -8.84
N ALA A 322 -8.16 25.26 -9.14
CA ALA A 322 -7.27 26.36 -9.45
C ALA A 322 -5.96 26.42 -8.64
N GLU A 323 -4.96 26.99 -9.21
CA GLU A 323 -3.55 27.02 -8.80
C GLU A 323 -3.28 27.03 -7.27
N PHE A 324 -3.08 28.19 -6.66
CA PHE A 324 -2.73 28.27 -5.23
C PHE A 324 -3.94 28.02 -4.31
N LEU A 325 -5.10 28.57 -4.64
CA LEU A 325 -6.34 28.39 -3.87
C LEU A 325 -6.76 26.93 -3.75
N GLY A 326 -6.50 26.12 -4.79
CA GLY A 326 -6.71 24.67 -4.74
C GLY A 326 -5.78 23.96 -3.76
N ALA A 327 -4.50 24.36 -3.72
CA ALA A 327 -3.52 23.85 -2.77
C ALA A 327 -3.89 24.21 -1.32
N GLU A 328 -4.30 25.45 -1.05
CA GLU A 328 -4.80 25.90 0.25
C GLU A 328 -6.05 25.12 0.71
N THR A 329 -6.99 24.91 -0.21
CA THR A 329 -8.21 24.12 0.06
C THR A 329 -7.85 22.71 0.52
N GLY A 330 -6.98 22.02 -0.25
CA GLY A 330 -6.54 20.66 0.08
C GLY A 330 -5.78 20.61 1.40
N ALA A 331 -4.76 21.47 1.55
CA ALA A 331 -3.90 21.54 2.74
C ALA A 331 -4.68 21.78 4.03
N PHE A 332 -5.52 22.84 4.03
CA PHE A 332 -6.26 23.21 5.23
C PHE A 332 -7.37 22.20 5.56
N HIS A 333 -8.00 21.61 4.54
CA HIS A 333 -9.02 20.60 4.80
C HIS A 333 -8.43 19.27 5.30
N ILE A 334 -7.21 18.89 4.93
CA ILE A 334 -6.49 17.73 5.51
C ILE A 334 -6.38 17.88 7.03
N LEU A 335 -5.97 19.07 7.51
CA LEU A 335 -5.84 19.35 8.94
C LEU A 335 -7.21 19.32 9.64
N ASN A 336 -8.17 20.11 9.13
CA ASN A 336 -9.49 20.23 9.72
C ASN A 336 -10.22 18.89 9.80
N HIS A 337 -10.18 18.12 8.71
CA HIS A 337 -10.74 16.77 8.66
C HIS A 337 -10.10 15.83 9.66
N ALA A 338 -8.78 15.88 9.85
CA ALA A 338 -8.12 15.02 10.82
C ALA A 338 -8.66 15.27 12.25
N LEU A 339 -8.79 16.54 12.63
CA LEU A 339 -9.20 16.91 13.98
C LEU A 339 -10.65 16.51 14.28
N PHE A 340 -11.62 16.97 13.45
CA PHE A 340 -13.01 16.65 13.76
C PHE A 340 -13.34 15.17 13.51
N LYS A 341 -12.72 14.52 12.52
CA LYS A 341 -13.01 13.13 12.21
C LYS A 341 -12.44 12.15 13.24
N ALA A 342 -11.20 12.39 13.73
CA ALA A 342 -10.64 11.59 14.80
C ALA A 342 -11.50 11.72 16.07
N ALA A 343 -11.91 12.96 16.43
CA ALA A 343 -12.80 13.19 17.57
C ALA A 343 -14.11 12.39 17.43
N LEU A 344 -14.78 12.44 16.26
CA LEU A 344 -16.06 11.75 16.03
C LEU A 344 -15.91 10.22 16.04
N PHE A 345 -14.81 9.66 15.52
CA PHE A 345 -14.56 8.22 15.63
C PHE A 345 -14.31 7.78 17.07
N LEU A 346 -13.55 8.57 17.87
CA LEU A 346 -13.37 8.26 19.29
C LEU A 346 -14.71 8.36 20.04
N VAL A 347 -15.56 9.36 19.73
CA VAL A 347 -16.93 9.46 20.24
C VAL A 347 -17.75 8.22 19.85
N ALA A 348 -17.72 7.79 18.58
CA ALA A 348 -18.42 6.59 18.14
C ALA A 348 -17.95 5.34 18.89
N GLY A 349 -16.65 5.26 19.22
CA GLY A 349 -16.13 4.18 20.06
C GLY A 349 -16.62 4.24 21.51
N ILE A 350 -16.73 5.44 22.09
CA ILE A 350 -17.35 5.62 23.42
C ILE A 350 -18.81 5.15 23.38
N LEU A 351 -19.60 5.57 22.38
CA LEU A 351 -20.98 5.14 22.22
C LEU A 351 -21.10 3.62 22.08
N ALA A 352 -20.30 3.01 21.18
CA ALA A 352 -20.33 1.57 20.98
C ALA A 352 -19.97 0.77 22.25
N HIS A 353 -19.04 1.28 23.07
CA HIS A 353 -18.55 0.63 24.28
C HIS A 353 -19.51 0.81 25.46
N GLU A 354 -20.01 2.05 25.69
CA GLU A 354 -20.78 2.40 26.90
C GLU A 354 -22.30 2.21 26.70
N ALA A 355 -22.81 2.38 25.45
CA ALA A 355 -24.21 2.13 25.13
C ALA A 355 -24.46 0.72 24.57
N GLY A 356 -23.42 -0.03 24.24
CA GLY A 356 -23.50 -1.43 23.77
C GLY A 356 -24.05 -1.61 22.35
N THR A 357 -24.31 -0.54 21.60
CA THR A 357 -24.85 -0.59 20.23
C THR A 357 -24.20 0.45 19.34
N ARG A 358 -24.18 0.17 18.01
CA ARG A 358 -23.76 1.09 16.95
C ARG A 358 -24.92 1.51 16.05
N ALA A 359 -26.09 0.90 16.23
CA ALA A 359 -27.27 1.17 15.41
C ALA A 359 -27.81 2.57 15.70
N ILE A 360 -27.87 3.44 14.67
CA ILE A 360 -28.30 4.84 14.79
C ILE A 360 -29.73 4.95 15.35
N GLU A 361 -30.59 3.98 15.06
CA GLU A 361 -31.98 3.97 15.46
C GLU A 361 -32.18 3.61 16.94
N GLU A 362 -31.20 2.92 17.55
CA GLU A 362 -31.17 2.54 18.97
C GLU A 362 -30.52 3.58 19.87
N LEU A 363 -29.93 4.64 19.30
CA LEU A 363 -29.18 5.69 20.01
C LEU A 363 -29.98 7.01 20.03
N GLY A 364 -30.08 7.64 21.19
CA GLY A 364 -30.73 8.93 21.35
C GLY A 364 -30.60 9.46 22.77
N GLY A 365 -30.74 10.77 22.95
CA GLY A 365 -30.83 11.45 24.27
C GLY A 365 -29.61 11.34 25.18
N LEU A 366 -28.43 11.00 24.66
CA LEU A 366 -27.22 10.62 25.42
C LEU A 366 -26.53 11.80 26.13
N ARG A 367 -27.03 13.03 25.98
CA ARG A 367 -26.43 14.24 26.58
C ARG A 367 -26.35 14.17 28.11
N SER A 368 -27.36 13.60 28.75
CA SER A 368 -27.41 13.48 30.22
C SER A 368 -26.43 12.44 30.76
N ASP A 369 -26.24 11.36 30.01
CA ASP A 369 -25.39 10.23 30.40
C ASP A 369 -23.90 10.52 30.06
N LEU A 370 -23.63 11.19 28.93
CA LEU A 370 -22.30 11.47 28.39
C LEU A 370 -22.09 12.96 28.09
N PRO A 371 -22.15 13.87 29.10
CA PRO A 371 -22.15 15.33 28.86
C PRO A 371 -20.84 15.84 28.22
N VAL A 372 -19.67 15.29 28.59
CA VAL A 372 -18.37 15.69 28.02
C VAL A 372 -18.30 15.25 26.57
N THR A 373 -18.70 14.01 26.28
CA THR A 373 -18.75 13.45 24.92
C THR A 373 -19.73 14.24 24.03
N ALA A 374 -20.85 14.66 24.57
CA ALA A 374 -21.81 15.56 23.90
C ALA A 374 -21.17 16.89 23.49
N GLY A 375 -20.40 17.52 24.39
CA GLY A 375 -19.65 18.75 24.09
C GLY A 375 -18.64 18.58 22.97
N VAL A 376 -17.84 17.49 22.98
CA VAL A 376 -16.92 17.15 21.89
C VAL A 376 -17.66 16.94 20.56
N THR A 377 -18.82 16.26 20.62
CA THR A 377 -19.65 15.99 19.43
C THR A 377 -20.21 17.28 18.84
N VAL A 378 -20.65 18.26 19.66
CA VAL A 378 -21.09 19.56 19.15
C VAL A 378 -20.00 20.22 18.32
N VAL A 379 -18.79 20.34 18.87
CA VAL A 379 -17.66 20.97 18.17
C VAL A 379 -17.32 20.23 16.88
N ALA A 380 -17.14 18.91 16.96
CA ALA A 380 -16.66 18.11 15.84
C ALA A 380 -17.73 17.92 14.74
N ALA A 381 -19.00 17.73 15.10
CA ALA A 381 -20.09 17.56 14.13
C ALA A 381 -20.46 18.89 13.42
N LEU A 382 -20.44 20.02 14.13
CA LEU A 382 -20.66 21.34 13.51
C LEU A 382 -19.44 21.74 12.64
N GLY A 383 -18.22 21.36 13.05
CA GLY A 383 -17.04 21.47 12.20
C GLY A 383 -17.18 20.63 10.92
N MET A 384 -17.59 19.38 11.03
CA MET A 384 -17.86 18.50 9.88
C MET A 384 -18.97 19.07 8.97
N ALA A 385 -20.04 19.65 9.55
CA ALA A 385 -21.11 20.29 8.81
C ALA A 385 -20.64 21.53 8.03
N GLY A 386 -19.57 22.17 8.47
CA GLY A 386 -19.10 23.45 7.92
C GLY A 386 -19.92 24.64 8.42
N VAL A 387 -20.37 24.60 9.68
CA VAL A 387 -21.09 25.69 10.32
C VAL A 387 -20.10 26.68 10.96
N PRO A 388 -20.19 28.00 10.70
CA PRO A 388 -19.34 28.96 11.40
C PRO A 388 -19.69 29.00 12.88
N PRO A 389 -18.76 29.23 13.83
CA PRO A 389 -17.31 29.48 13.58
C PRO A 389 -16.42 28.24 13.71
N PHE A 390 -16.92 27.04 13.46
CA PHE A 390 -16.16 25.81 13.61
C PHE A 390 -15.16 25.60 12.43
N ASN A 391 -14.08 24.86 12.70
CA ASN A 391 -12.91 24.74 11.85
C ASN A 391 -13.19 24.34 10.39
N GLY A 392 -14.12 23.40 10.15
CA GLY A 392 -14.46 22.94 8.80
C GLY A 392 -15.15 23.97 7.92
N PHE A 393 -15.71 25.03 8.50
CA PHE A 393 -16.32 26.14 7.75
C PHE A 393 -15.29 26.80 6.81
N TYR A 394 -14.15 27.19 7.34
CA TYR A 394 -13.13 27.94 6.60
C TYR A 394 -12.59 27.17 5.39
N SER A 395 -12.29 25.89 5.55
CA SER A 395 -11.78 25.09 4.45
C SER A 395 -12.85 24.69 3.42
N LYS A 396 -14.15 24.67 3.78
CA LYS A 396 -15.25 24.52 2.81
C LYS A 396 -15.48 25.82 2.02
N GLU A 397 -15.32 26.96 2.69
CA GLU A 397 -15.42 28.26 2.04
C GLU A 397 -14.36 28.38 0.93
N LEU A 398 -13.12 27.97 1.20
CA LEU A 398 -12.07 27.90 0.17
C LEU A 398 -12.47 27.02 -1.02
N LEU A 399 -13.12 25.85 -0.80
CA LEU A 399 -13.63 25.04 -1.89
C LEU A 399 -14.68 25.78 -2.73
N PHE A 400 -15.61 26.47 -2.06
CA PHE A 400 -16.64 27.22 -2.76
C PHE A 400 -16.04 28.38 -3.56
N GLU A 401 -15.07 29.08 -3.01
CA GLU A 401 -14.32 30.13 -3.70
C GLU A 401 -13.59 29.53 -4.91
N ALA A 402 -12.82 28.45 -4.76
CA ALA A 402 -12.10 27.81 -5.84
C ALA A 402 -13.02 27.36 -6.98
N THR A 403 -14.16 26.73 -6.67
CA THR A 403 -15.14 26.30 -7.68
C THR A 403 -15.84 27.47 -8.35
N TRP A 404 -16.11 28.56 -7.62
CA TRP A 404 -16.74 29.77 -8.16
C TRP A 404 -15.80 30.53 -9.11
N GLU A 405 -14.54 30.75 -8.72
CA GLU A 405 -13.58 31.48 -9.56
C GLU A 405 -13.28 30.73 -10.87
N VAL A 406 -13.11 29.41 -10.83
CA VAL A 406 -12.98 28.60 -12.06
C VAL A 406 -14.20 28.73 -12.97
N ALA A 407 -15.42 28.68 -12.42
CA ALA A 407 -16.63 28.81 -13.24
C ALA A 407 -16.78 30.21 -13.81
N LYS A 408 -16.44 31.24 -13.08
CA LYS A 408 -16.47 32.66 -13.46
C LYS A 408 -15.45 32.95 -14.57
N GLU A 409 -14.22 32.47 -14.45
CA GLU A 409 -13.15 32.60 -15.42
C GLU A 409 -13.54 31.92 -16.75
N ALA A 410 -14.01 30.67 -16.69
CA ALA A 410 -14.48 29.95 -17.88
C ALA A 410 -15.65 30.66 -18.57
N ALA A 411 -16.60 31.21 -17.79
CA ALA A 411 -17.71 31.98 -18.33
C ALA A 411 -17.23 33.31 -19.01
N GLY A 412 -16.23 33.98 -18.40
CA GLY A 412 -15.58 35.16 -18.95
C GLY A 412 -14.86 34.90 -20.28
N ALA A 413 -14.30 33.71 -20.46
CA ALA A 413 -13.69 33.24 -21.70
C ALA A 413 -14.70 32.75 -22.76
N GLY A 414 -16.01 32.86 -22.49
CA GLY A 414 -17.08 32.42 -23.42
C GLY A 414 -17.28 30.91 -23.47
N ALA A 415 -16.73 30.17 -22.49
CA ALA A 415 -16.93 28.73 -22.38
C ALA A 415 -18.36 28.37 -21.97
N ALA A 416 -18.75 27.13 -22.21
CA ALA A 416 -20.09 26.63 -21.96
C ALA A 416 -20.55 26.82 -20.52
N THR A 417 -21.85 27.01 -20.28
CA THR A 417 -22.47 27.10 -18.95
C THR A 417 -22.26 25.90 -18.07
N LEU A 418 -21.66 24.83 -18.60
CA LEU A 418 -21.33 23.56 -17.91
C LEU A 418 -20.42 23.77 -16.68
N TRP A 419 -19.52 24.75 -16.71
CA TRP A 419 -18.60 25.02 -15.59
C TRP A 419 -19.30 25.43 -14.30
N TRP A 420 -20.51 25.97 -14.39
CA TRP A 420 -21.34 26.27 -13.22
C TRP A 420 -21.85 25.03 -12.47
N LEU A 421 -21.68 23.84 -13.06
CA LEU A 421 -21.93 22.58 -12.35
C LEU A 421 -20.94 22.37 -11.19
N LEU A 422 -19.70 22.89 -11.25
CA LEU A 422 -18.72 22.74 -10.21
C LEU A 422 -19.22 23.32 -8.87
N PRO A 423 -19.54 24.63 -8.74
CA PRO A 423 -20.09 25.18 -7.52
C PRO A 423 -21.46 24.58 -7.15
N ALA A 424 -22.32 24.23 -8.11
CA ALA A 424 -23.61 23.61 -7.85
C ALA A 424 -23.46 22.23 -7.19
N VAL A 425 -22.56 21.37 -7.69
CA VAL A 425 -22.26 20.05 -7.13
C VAL A 425 -21.58 20.17 -5.78
N ALA A 426 -20.68 21.15 -5.58
CA ALA A 426 -20.06 21.42 -4.29
C ALA A 426 -21.09 21.80 -3.22
N VAL A 427 -22.08 22.64 -3.56
CA VAL A 427 -23.21 23.01 -2.66
C VAL A 427 -24.07 21.78 -2.38
N LEU A 428 -24.45 21.01 -3.40
CA LEU A 428 -25.27 19.81 -3.25
C LEU A 428 -24.61 18.79 -2.31
N GLY A 429 -23.34 18.45 -2.51
CA GLY A 429 -22.59 17.57 -1.63
C GLY A 429 -22.51 18.11 -0.20
N SER A 430 -22.35 19.42 -0.04
CA SER A 430 -22.32 20.09 1.26
C SER A 430 -23.66 20.07 2.01
N VAL A 431 -24.80 20.15 1.30
CA VAL A 431 -26.13 19.99 1.90
C VAL A 431 -26.30 18.60 2.51
N PHE A 432 -25.91 17.54 1.80
CA PHE A 432 -25.94 16.18 2.36
C PHE A 432 -24.93 16.01 3.50
N THR A 433 -23.77 16.69 3.42
CA THR A 433 -22.81 16.73 4.53
C THR A 433 -23.43 17.35 5.78
N PHE A 434 -24.16 18.43 5.65
CA PHE A 434 -24.90 19.04 6.77
C PHE A 434 -25.92 18.06 7.37
N LEU A 435 -26.72 17.39 6.54
CA LEU A 435 -27.76 16.46 6.98
C LEU A 435 -27.21 15.31 7.83
N TYR A 436 -26.19 14.60 7.38
CA TYR A 436 -25.63 13.50 8.17
C TYR A 436 -24.87 13.97 9.41
N SER A 437 -24.26 15.16 9.36
CA SER A 437 -23.56 15.74 10.51
C SER A 437 -24.55 16.10 11.64
N ILE A 438 -25.67 16.72 11.29
CA ILE A 438 -26.73 17.00 12.26
C ILE A 438 -27.38 15.71 12.78
N ARG A 439 -27.55 14.68 11.92
CA ARG A 439 -28.05 13.38 12.39
C ARG A 439 -27.13 12.76 13.44
N PHE A 440 -25.80 12.82 13.25
CA PHE A 440 -24.85 12.35 14.26
C PHE A 440 -24.94 13.17 15.57
N LEU A 441 -25.07 14.48 15.45
CA LEU A 441 -25.25 15.35 16.60
C LEU A 441 -26.53 15.01 17.40
N MET A 442 -27.63 14.71 16.72
CA MET A 442 -28.92 14.40 17.32
C MET A 442 -28.95 13.09 18.12
N LEU A 443 -27.92 12.23 18.01
CA LEU A 443 -27.75 11.08 18.92
C LEU A 443 -27.65 11.51 20.39
N PHE A 444 -27.17 12.72 20.64
CA PHE A 444 -27.06 13.30 21.99
C PHE A 444 -28.27 14.14 22.42
N PHE A 445 -28.99 14.75 21.47
CA PHE A 445 -30.03 15.74 21.73
C PHE A 445 -31.45 15.29 21.37
N GLY A 446 -31.60 14.09 20.76
CA GLY A 446 -32.88 13.46 20.49
C GLY A 446 -33.53 12.89 21.77
N GLU A 447 -34.63 12.16 21.56
CA GLU A 447 -35.29 11.38 22.62
C GLU A 447 -34.44 10.12 22.90
N LYS A 448 -34.38 9.71 24.18
CA LYS A 448 -33.70 8.44 24.55
C LYS A 448 -34.66 7.30 24.29
N PRO A 449 -34.30 6.29 23.46
CA PRO A 449 -35.13 5.11 23.26
C PRO A 449 -35.34 4.32 24.56
N ASP A 450 -36.56 3.84 24.83
CA ASP A 450 -36.89 3.08 26.04
C ASP A 450 -36.12 1.76 26.16
N GLU A 451 -35.71 1.22 25.02
CA GLU A 451 -34.93 -0.03 24.91
C GLU A 451 -33.43 0.16 25.21
N LEU A 452 -32.94 1.41 25.19
CA LEU A 452 -31.55 1.72 25.49
C LEU A 452 -31.29 1.57 26.98
N GLY A 453 -30.47 0.58 27.31
CA GLY A 453 -30.14 0.29 28.71
C GLY A 453 -29.39 1.40 29.45
N GLU A 454 -28.79 1.03 30.57
CA GLU A 454 -27.97 1.96 31.36
C GLU A 454 -26.65 2.23 30.61
N VAL A 455 -26.33 3.52 30.40
CA VAL A 455 -25.10 3.96 29.72
C VAL A 455 -24.06 4.33 30.75
N HIS A 456 -22.92 3.68 30.74
CA HIS A 456 -21.88 3.87 31.76
C HIS A 456 -20.97 5.07 31.42
N SER A 457 -20.27 5.58 32.43
CA SER A 457 -19.28 6.64 32.21
C SER A 457 -17.99 6.06 31.64
N PRO A 458 -17.47 6.60 30.51
CA PRO A 458 -16.25 6.10 29.90
C PRO A 458 -15.02 6.39 30.77
N PRO A 459 -14.00 5.52 30.75
CA PRO A 459 -12.74 5.77 31.44
C PRO A 459 -12.02 7.00 30.87
N LEU A 460 -11.20 7.66 31.72
CA LEU A 460 -10.46 8.87 31.32
C LEU A 460 -9.56 8.62 30.11
N ALA A 461 -9.00 7.42 29.97
CA ALA A 461 -8.17 7.04 28.82
C ALA A 461 -8.94 7.16 27.49
N MET A 462 -10.26 6.97 27.46
CA MET A 462 -11.11 7.15 26.28
C MET A 462 -11.60 8.59 26.12
N THR A 463 -11.93 9.25 27.22
CA THR A 463 -12.52 10.61 27.18
C THR A 463 -11.48 11.67 26.83
N LEU A 464 -10.29 11.63 27.45
CA LEU A 464 -9.24 12.65 27.30
C LEU A 464 -8.79 12.84 25.83
N PRO A 465 -8.48 11.79 25.05
CA PRO A 465 -8.10 11.95 23.65
C PRO A 465 -9.18 12.62 22.79
N ALA A 466 -10.46 12.27 23.02
CA ALA A 466 -11.58 12.90 22.32
C ALA A 466 -11.70 14.39 22.65
N VAL A 467 -11.53 14.77 23.94
CA VAL A 467 -11.54 16.16 24.39
C VAL A 467 -10.37 16.96 23.81
N VAL A 468 -9.17 16.37 23.75
CA VAL A 468 -7.99 17.04 23.15
C VAL A 468 -8.23 17.33 21.67
N LEU A 469 -8.73 16.36 20.89
CA LEU A 469 -9.02 16.55 19.47
C LEU A 469 -10.14 17.56 19.22
N GLY A 470 -11.23 17.49 20.01
CA GLY A 470 -12.32 18.46 19.97
C GLY A 470 -11.85 19.88 20.36
N GLY A 471 -10.98 19.97 21.38
CA GLY A 471 -10.35 21.23 21.80
C GLY A 471 -9.46 21.85 20.73
N LEU A 472 -8.65 21.04 20.04
CA LEU A 472 -7.82 21.49 18.90
C LEU A 472 -8.70 21.96 17.73
N ALA A 473 -9.77 21.22 17.39
CA ALA A 473 -10.73 21.63 16.37
C ALA A 473 -11.41 22.96 16.72
N LEU A 474 -11.78 23.15 17.98
CA LEU A 474 -12.35 24.41 18.47
C LEU A 474 -11.32 25.54 18.42
N ALA A 475 -10.08 25.30 18.81
CA ALA A 475 -9.01 26.30 18.76
C ALA A 475 -8.77 26.81 17.33
N VAL A 476 -8.75 25.92 16.33
CA VAL A 476 -8.66 26.32 14.91
C VAL A 476 -9.88 27.16 14.52
N GLY A 477 -11.08 26.75 14.91
CA GLY A 477 -12.30 27.49 14.62
C GLY A 477 -12.30 28.90 15.24
N LEU A 478 -11.94 29.03 16.54
CA LEU A 478 -11.83 30.30 17.23
C LEU A 478 -10.69 31.18 16.69
N GLY A 479 -9.62 30.57 16.14
CA GLY A 479 -8.54 31.29 15.45
C GLY A 479 -9.05 32.16 14.29
N GLY A 480 -9.99 31.64 13.49
CA GLY A 480 -10.63 32.45 12.45
C GLY A 480 -11.53 33.56 12.98
N VAL A 481 -12.17 33.34 14.14
CA VAL A 481 -12.93 34.42 14.84
C VAL A 481 -11.98 35.53 15.31
N THR A 482 -10.88 35.16 15.98
CA THR A 482 -9.91 36.14 16.50
C THR A 482 -9.20 36.90 15.40
N ALA A 483 -8.95 36.23 14.26
CA ALA A 483 -8.37 36.87 13.06
C ALA A 483 -9.24 37.99 12.49
N THR A 484 -10.57 37.89 12.62
CA THR A 484 -11.52 38.96 12.25
C THR A 484 -11.29 40.23 13.04
N PHE A 485 -10.73 40.11 14.26
CA PHE A 485 -10.38 41.26 15.13
C PHE A 485 -8.89 41.59 15.07
N GLY A 486 -8.14 41.08 14.07
CA GLY A 486 -6.73 41.35 13.89
C GLY A 486 -5.78 40.47 14.75
N VAL A 487 -6.30 39.45 15.44
CA VAL A 487 -5.49 38.52 16.25
C VAL A 487 -5.39 37.18 15.52
N HIS A 488 -4.29 37.01 14.81
CA HIS A 488 -4.02 35.83 13.96
C HIS A 488 -3.30 34.70 14.72
N LEU A 489 -3.65 33.46 14.43
CA LEU A 489 -2.87 32.29 14.84
C LEU A 489 -1.70 32.10 13.89
N VAL A 490 -0.73 33.01 13.93
CA VAL A 490 0.43 33.05 13.02
C VAL A 490 1.13 31.72 12.86
N PRO A 491 1.40 30.92 13.90
CA PRO A 491 2.05 29.61 13.71
C PRO A 491 1.23 28.63 12.86
N LEU A 492 -0.11 28.68 12.99
CA LEU A 492 -1.00 27.83 12.21
C LEU A 492 -1.08 28.30 10.76
N GLU A 493 -1.23 29.61 10.54
CA GLU A 493 -1.28 30.21 9.21
C GLU A 493 0.01 29.96 8.44
N THR A 494 1.18 30.18 9.07
CA THR A 494 2.48 29.89 8.48
C THR A 494 2.63 28.40 8.16
N PHE A 495 2.16 27.52 9.04
CA PHE A 495 2.22 26.08 8.80
C PHE A 495 1.35 25.66 7.63
N VAL A 496 0.08 26.06 7.61
CA VAL A 496 -0.84 25.74 6.49
C VAL A 496 -0.33 26.36 5.18
N GLY A 497 0.21 27.58 5.21
CA GLY A 497 0.85 28.21 4.07
C GLY A 497 2.01 27.35 3.51
N SER A 498 2.91 26.89 4.39
CA SER A 498 4.02 26.02 3.96
C SER A 498 3.56 24.68 3.35
N VAL A 499 2.42 24.16 3.82
CA VAL A 499 1.80 22.95 3.24
C VAL A 499 1.22 23.24 1.86
N ALA A 500 0.53 24.36 1.70
CA ALA A 500 -0.01 24.81 0.42
C ALA A 500 1.11 25.07 -0.59
N ASP A 501 2.19 25.73 -0.18
CA ASP A 501 3.38 25.97 -1.01
C ASP A 501 4.00 24.66 -1.52
N SER A 502 4.06 23.62 -0.67
CA SER A 502 4.57 22.30 -1.06
C SER A 502 3.74 21.58 -2.13
N ALA A 503 2.48 21.96 -2.29
CA ALA A 503 1.56 21.43 -3.30
C ALA A 503 1.23 22.47 -4.40
N ALA A 504 1.77 23.68 -4.31
CA ALA A 504 1.54 24.74 -5.28
C ALA A 504 2.34 24.50 -6.59
N VAL A 505 1.86 25.12 -7.66
CA VAL A 505 2.55 25.17 -8.96
C VAL A 505 3.12 26.57 -9.14
N GLY A 506 4.39 26.67 -9.51
CA GLY A 506 5.10 27.95 -9.65
C GLY A 506 5.65 28.48 -8.33
N HIS A 507 6.58 29.45 -8.44
CA HIS A 507 7.21 30.10 -7.31
C HIS A 507 6.54 31.46 -7.06
N GLY A 508 5.83 31.59 -5.94
CA GLY A 508 5.27 32.84 -5.45
C GLY A 508 5.28 32.85 -3.92
N GLU A 509 5.62 33.99 -3.31
CA GLU A 509 5.39 34.20 -1.88
C GLU A 509 3.90 34.41 -1.65
N HIS A 510 3.20 33.34 -1.28
CA HIS A 510 1.79 33.40 -0.91
C HIS A 510 1.63 33.33 0.61
N SER A 511 0.84 34.23 1.20
CA SER A 511 0.54 34.22 2.62
C SER A 511 -0.86 33.65 2.85
N PHE A 512 -0.93 32.46 3.47
CA PHE A 512 -2.21 31.91 3.89
C PHE A 512 -2.74 32.65 5.11
N SER A 513 -4.02 33.03 5.09
CA SER A 513 -4.76 33.51 6.25
C SER A 513 -6.22 33.10 6.15
N TYR A 514 -6.89 32.95 7.29
CA TYR A 514 -8.30 32.61 7.34
C TYR A 514 -9.02 33.42 8.43
N LYS A 515 -10.20 33.92 8.12
CA LYS A 515 -11.03 34.72 9.01
C LYS A 515 -12.51 34.50 8.72
N LEU A 516 -13.39 34.91 9.64
CA LEU A 516 -14.80 34.98 9.31
C LEU A 516 -15.04 36.05 8.22
N PRO A 517 -15.98 35.81 7.29
CA PRO A 517 -16.33 36.79 6.25
C PRO A 517 -16.79 38.14 6.86
N ASP A 518 -16.21 39.21 6.37
CA ASP A 518 -16.55 40.58 6.72
C ASP A 518 -17.57 41.26 5.76
N HIS A 519 -17.79 40.61 4.62
CA HIS A 519 -18.74 41.02 3.60
C HIS A 519 -19.39 39.82 2.90
N VAL A 520 -20.51 40.07 2.24
CA VAL A 520 -21.23 39.03 1.50
C VAL A 520 -20.60 38.77 0.15
N THR A 521 -19.95 37.61 0.00
CA THR A 521 -19.39 37.09 -1.26
C THR A 521 -20.28 36.00 -1.81
N PRO A 522 -20.11 35.60 -3.09
CA PRO A 522 -20.83 34.46 -3.67
C PRO A 522 -20.61 33.16 -2.90
N TYR A 523 -19.37 32.88 -2.45
CA TYR A 523 -19.03 31.67 -1.71
C TYR A 523 -19.56 31.68 -0.28
N VAL A 524 -19.70 32.84 0.37
CA VAL A 524 -20.44 33.01 1.64
C VAL A 524 -21.93 32.69 1.44
N LEU A 525 -22.53 33.15 0.32
CA LEU A 525 -23.91 32.78 0.01
C LEU A 525 -24.05 31.26 -0.26
N MET A 526 -23.10 30.62 -0.90
CA MET A 526 -23.09 29.16 -1.08
C MET A 526 -23.05 28.44 0.27
N SER A 527 -22.24 28.92 1.22
CA SER A 527 -22.21 28.42 2.61
C SER A 527 -23.55 28.60 3.30
N ALA A 528 -24.15 29.77 3.18
CA ALA A 528 -25.47 30.08 3.78
C ALA A 528 -26.58 29.21 3.17
N VAL A 529 -26.59 29.02 1.82
CA VAL A 529 -27.52 28.12 1.13
C VAL A 529 -27.37 26.69 1.62
N THR A 530 -26.14 26.21 1.76
CA THR A 530 -25.86 24.86 2.29
C THR A 530 -26.52 24.66 3.68
N ILE A 531 -26.33 25.60 4.59
CA ILE A 531 -26.86 25.53 5.97
C ILE A 531 -28.39 25.64 5.97
N VAL A 532 -28.94 26.66 5.25
CA VAL A 532 -30.39 26.90 5.22
C VAL A 532 -31.14 25.76 4.57
N VAL A 533 -30.70 25.30 3.38
CA VAL A 533 -31.33 24.18 2.70
C VAL A 533 -31.18 22.89 3.48
N GLY A 534 -29.98 22.62 4.05
CA GLY A 534 -29.76 21.47 4.92
C GLY A 534 -30.66 21.45 6.15
N ALA A 535 -30.82 22.61 6.85
CA ALA A 535 -31.70 22.74 7.97
C ALA A 535 -33.19 22.59 7.59
N ALA A 536 -33.61 23.16 6.46
CA ALA A 536 -34.97 23.03 5.94
C ALA A 536 -35.28 21.57 5.48
N ALA A 537 -34.28 20.83 5.01
CA ALA A 537 -34.44 19.44 4.61
C ALA A 537 -34.43 18.46 5.79
N TYR A 538 -33.82 18.83 6.93
CA TYR A 538 -33.67 17.93 8.08
C TYR A 538 -34.99 17.38 8.65
N PRO A 539 -36.10 18.09 8.73
CA PRO A 539 -37.39 17.52 9.13
C PRO A 539 -37.89 16.38 8.22
N PHE A 540 -37.38 16.29 7.00
CA PHE A 540 -37.67 15.22 6.02
C PHE A 540 -36.59 14.15 5.97
N PHE A 541 -35.67 14.15 6.92
CA PHE A 541 -34.47 13.28 6.93
C PHE A 541 -34.85 11.80 6.73
N ASP A 542 -35.84 11.29 7.46
CA ASP A 542 -36.21 9.88 7.37
C ASP A 542 -36.75 9.50 5.98
N ARG A 543 -37.52 10.37 5.33
CA ARG A 543 -37.99 10.14 3.95
C ARG A 543 -36.83 10.14 2.95
N ILE A 544 -35.89 11.04 3.12
CA ILE A 544 -34.67 11.13 2.26
C ILE A 544 -33.83 9.86 2.46
N ARG A 545 -33.61 9.46 3.69
CA ARG A 545 -32.89 8.23 4.04
C ARG A 545 -33.52 7.00 3.42
N ASP A 546 -34.83 6.83 3.57
CA ASP A 546 -35.57 5.67 3.06
C ASP A 546 -35.54 5.63 1.54
N GLY A 547 -35.63 6.80 0.87
CA GLY A 547 -35.45 6.92 -0.58
C GLY A 547 -34.03 6.48 -1.04
N ILE A 548 -32.97 6.91 -0.30
CA ILE A 548 -31.59 6.51 -0.59
C ILE A 548 -31.39 5.00 -0.38
N ARG A 549 -31.95 4.44 0.71
CA ARG A 549 -31.91 3.00 0.98
C ARG A 549 -32.61 2.19 -0.12
N ALA A 550 -33.76 2.67 -0.60
CA ALA A 550 -34.46 2.05 -1.73
C ALA A 550 -33.63 2.09 -3.02
N LEU A 551 -32.93 3.19 -3.33
CA LEU A 551 -32.03 3.27 -4.48
C LEU A 551 -30.82 2.32 -4.32
N ARG A 552 -30.23 2.20 -3.13
CA ARG A 552 -29.14 1.24 -2.84
C ARG A 552 -29.53 -0.22 -3.00
N SER A 553 -30.82 -0.56 -2.96
CA SER A 553 -31.30 -1.94 -3.14
C SER A 553 -31.43 -2.38 -4.62
N VAL A 554 -31.31 -1.43 -5.57
CA VAL A 554 -31.44 -1.69 -7.01
C VAL A 554 -30.06 -1.91 -7.63
N ASP A 555 -29.85 -3.08 -8.27
CA ASP A 555 -28.67 -3.31 -9.12
C ASP A 555 -28.82 -2.50 -10.44
N PRO A 556 -27.80 -1.78 -10.91
CA PRO A 556 -26.40 -1.70 -10.50
C PRO A 556 -26.09 -0.55 -9.52
N LEU A 557 -27.08 0.05 -8.85
CA LEU A 557 -26.87 1.17 -7.93
C LEU A 557 -26.36 0.72 -6.55
N ARG A 558 -26.27 -0.59 -6.30
CA ARG A 558 -25.64 -1.13 -5.08
C ARG A 558 -24.15 -0.76 -5.07
N PRO A 559 -23.63 -0.18 -3.99
CA PRO A 559 -22.21 0.20 -3.94
C PRO A 559 -21.24 -0.94 -4.27
N ASN A 560 -21.53 -2.18 -3.84
CA ASN A 560 -20.66 -3.36 -3.98
C ASN A 560 -20.85 -4.15 -5.29
N TRP A 561 -21.75 -3.76 -6.20
CA TRP A 561 -22.16 -4.59 -7.33
C TRP A 561 -21.00 -5.11 -8.19
N TYR A 562 -20.00 -4.27 -8.45
CA TYR A 562 -18.87 -4.63 -9.31
C TYR A 562 -17.87 -5.55 -8.60
N TYR A 563 -17.63 -5.32 -7.29
CA TYR A 563 -16.76 -6.18 -6.49
C TYR A 563 -17.35 -7.56 -6.30
N ASP A 564 -18.60 -7.64 -5.83
CA ASP A 564 -19.32 -8.92 -5.63
C ASP A 564 -19.52 -9.64 -6.96
N GLY A 565 -19.82 -8.90 -8.04
CA GLY A 565 -19.91 -9.42 -9.39
C GLY A 565 -18.58 -9.99 -9.90
N GLY A 566 -17.47 -9.28 -9.68
CA GLY A 566 -16.12 -9.72 -10.04
C GLY A 566 -15.68 -10.96 -9.28
N VAL A 567 -15.83 -10.96 -7.94
CA VAL A 567 -15.54 -12.13 -7.11
C VAL A 567 -16.43 -13.32 -7.50
N GLY A 568 -17.75 -13.08 -7.66
CA GLY A 568 -18.66 -14.14 -8.09
C GLY A 568 -18.41 -14.67 -9.51
N ALA A 569 -17.83 -13.86 -10.40
CA ALA A 569 -17.39 -14.31 -11.71
C ALA A 569 -16.13 -15.19 -11.60
N LEU A 570 -15.18 -14.81 -10.72
CA LEU A 570 -14.00 -15.61 -10.42
C LEU A 570 -14.38 -16.95 -9.77
N ASP A 571 -15.29 -16.95 -8.80
CA ASP A 571 -15.76 -18.17 -8.13
C ASP A 571 -16.49 -19.12 -9.10
N ARG A 572 -17.22 -18.58 -10.08
CA ARG A 572 -17.88 -19.37 -11.13
C ARG A 572 -16.93 -19.78 -12.24
N SER A 573 -15.75 -19.16 -12.34
CA SER A 573 -14.80 -19.50 -13.39
C SER A 573 -14.17 -20.87 -13.08
N ALA A 574 -14.41 -21.85 -13.94
CA ALA A 574 -13.77 -23.17 -13.87
C ALA A 574 -12.21 -23.11 -13.93
N VAL A 575 -11.65 -21.94 -14.19
CA VAL A 575 -10.20 -21.71 -14.25
C VAL A 575 -9.57 -21.93 -12.87
N ILE A 576 -10.19 -21.47 -11.77
CA ILE A 576 -9.67 -21.68 -10.41
C ILE A 576 -9.64 -23.18 -10.07
N ASP A 577 -10.69 -23.92 -10.37
CA ASP A 577 -10.77 -25.37 -10.11
C ASP A 577 -9.77 -26.17 -10.94
N VAL A 578 -9.46 -25.70 -12.17
CA VAL A 578 -8.47 -26.33 -13.06
C VAL A 578 -7.04 -26.07 -12.58
N VAL A 579 -6.78 -24.87 -12.04
CA VAL A 579 -5.44 -24.47 -11.57
C VAL A 579 -5.22 -24.88 -10.10
N GLN A 580 -6.20 -24.74 -9.23
CA GLN A 580 -6.10 -25.05 -7.79
C GLN A 580 -6.60 -26.47 -7.45
N THR A 581 -5.99 -27.49 -8.04
CA THR A 581 -6.37 -28.89 -7.82
C THR A 581 -5.88 -29.51 -6.50
N GLY A 582 -5.08 -28.79 -5.71
CA GLY A 582 -4.37 -29.32 -4.54
C GLY A 582 -3.24 -30.29 -4.87
N HIS A 583 -2.95 -30.55 -6.16
CA HIS A 583 -1.92 -31.48 -6.61
C HIS A 583 -0.67 -30.72 -7.08
N LEU A 584 0.44 -30.90 -6.38
CA LEU A 584 1.75 -30.31 -6.73
C LEU A 584 2.12 -30.55 -8.20
N ARG A 585 1.84 -31.74 -8.71
CA ARG A 585 2.08 -32.13 -10.13
C ARG A 585 1.36 -31.20 -11.13
N THR A 586 0.15 -30.75 -10.82
CA THR A 586 -0.60 -29.84 -11.68
C THR A 586 0.00 -28.44 -11.64
N TYR A 587 0.40 -27.98 -10.46
CA TYR A 587 1.07 -26.67 -10.30
C TYR A 587 2.41 -26.64 -11.04
N ALA A 588 3.22 -27.67 -10.87
CA ALA A 588 4.50 -27.81 -11.59
C ALA A 588 4.30 -27.82 -13.12
N ALA A 589 3.29 -28.53 -13.62
CA ALA A 589 2.99 -28.57 -15.05
C ALA A 589 2.52 -27.21 -15.60
N VAL A 590 1.66 -26.49 -14.89
CA VAL A 590 1.17 -25.16 -15.30
C VAL A 590 2.31 -24.15 -15.29
N LEU A 591 3.13 -24.13 -14.22
CA LEU A 591 4.29 -23.24 -14.12
C LEU A 591 5.29 -23.51 -15.25
N ALA A 592 5.65 -24.77 -15.46
CA ALA A 592 6.58 -25.17 -16.50
C ALA A 592 6.09 -24.78 -17.91
N LEU A 593 4.80 -25.01 -18.23
CA LEU A 593 4.23 -24.62 -19.52
C LEU A 593 4.15 -23.10 -19.68
N ALA A 594 3.78 -22.36 -18.61
CA ALA A 594 3.75 -20.91 -18.65
C ALA A 594 5.14 -20.32 -18.89
N THR A 595 6.15 -20.80 -18.15
CA THR A 595 7.54 -20.36 -18.34
C THR A 595 8.03 -20.70 -19.75
N ALA A 596 7.82 -21.93 -20.23
CA ALA A 596 8.20 -22.33 -21.57
C ALA A 596 7.51 -21.47 -22.65
N GLY A 597 6.21 -21.23 -22.51
CA GLY A 597 5.44 -20.42 -23.45
C GLY A 597 5.88 -18.96 -23.48
N LEU A 598 6.13 -18.36 -22.31
CA LEU A 598 6.63 -16.98 -22.22
C LEU A 598 8.03 -16.84 -22.80
N THR A 599 8.95 -17.75 -22.47
CA THR A 599 10.33 -17.72 -22.97
C THR A 599 10.38 -17.89 -24.48
N LEU A 600 9.74 -18.93 -25.03
CA LEU A 600 9.70 -19.15 -26.47
C LEU A 600 8.95 -18.05 -27.21
N GLY A 601 7.84 -17.54 -26.61
CA GLY A 601 7.09 -16.41 -27.14
C GLY A 601 7.93 -15.13 -27.22
N ALA A 602 8.74 -14.86 -26.19
CA ALA A 602 9.67 -13.72 -26.17
C ALA A 602 10.73 -13.84 -27.27
N TYR A 603 11.32 -15.04 -27.48
CA TYR A 603 12.29 -15.25 -28.57
C TYR A 603 11.66 -15.01 -29.95
N VAL A 604 10.44 -15.50 -30.18
CA VAL A 604 9.72 -15.26 -31.43
C VAL A 604 9.39 -13.77 -31.61
N ALA A 605 8.92 -13.11 -30.57
CA ALA A 605 8.58 -11.67 -30.62
C ALA A 605 9.80 -10.77 -30.85
N ALA A 606 10.95 -11.15 -30.30
CA ALA A 606 12.22 -10.46 -30.50
C ALA A 606 12.88 -10.77 -31.87
N GLY A 607 12.30 -11.66 -32.69
CA GLY A 607 12.86 -12.03 -33.99
C GLY A 607 14.23 -12.70 -33.88
N VAL A 608 14.50 -13.44 -32.81
CA VAL A 608 15.79 -14.08 -32.59
C VAL A 608 15.88 -15.33 -33.46
N ASP A 609 16.82 -15.33 -34.40
CA ASP A 609 17.11 -16.51 -35.24
C ASP A 609 17.91 -17.57 -34.47
N VAL A 610 17.44 -18.81 -34.50
CA VAL A 610 18.20 -19.92 -33.93
C VAL A 610 19.42 -20.19 -34.82
N PRO A 611 20.65 -20.16 -34.27
CA PRO A 611 21.83 -20.36 -35.05
C PRO A 611 21.80 -21.73 -35.78
N ASP A 612 22.27 -21.77 -37.00
CA ASP A 612 22.47 -23.02 -37.71
C ASP A 612 23.46 -23.89 -36.93
N GLY A 613 22.94 -24.90 -36.24
CA GLY A 613 23.72 -25.80 -35.40
C GLY A 613 24.70 -26.62 -36.23
N THR A 614 25.95 -26.22 -36.26
CA THR A 614 27.00 -27.07 -36.82
C THR A 614 27.43 -28.10 -35.78
N PHE A 615 27.03 -29.35 -35.96
CA PHE A 615 27.55 -30.51 -35.21
C PHE A 615 28.99 -30.89 -35.59
N ALA A 616 29.68 -30.00 -36.27
CA ALA A 616 31.06 -30.21 -36.70
C ALA A 616 32.01 -30.13 -35.49
N GLY A 617 32.71 -31.21 -35.15
CA GLY A 617 33.73 -31.23 -34.10
C GLY A 617 33.33 -31.92 -32.80
N LEU A 618 32.17 -32.58 -32.72
CA LEU A 618 31.82 -33.37 -31.55
C LEU A 618 32.71 -34.56 -31.35
N GLU A 619 33.41 -34.65 -30.22
CA GLU A 619 34.20 -35.82 -29.87
C GLU A 619 33.30 -37.06 -29.70
N PRO A 620 33.69 -38.24 -30.27
CA PRO A 620 32.89 -39.45 -30.16
C PRO A 620 32.59 -39.89 -28.71
N ALA A 621 33.51 -39.65 -27.79
CA ALA A 621 33.33 -39.93 -26.37
C ALA A 621 32.18 -39.14 -25.76
N LEU A 622 32.05 -37.87 -26.13
CA LEU A 622 31.00 -36.96 -25.67
C LEU A 622 29.62 -37.43 -26.15
N VAL A 623 29.52 -37.88 -27.40
CA VAL A 623 28.27 -38.42 -27.96
C VAL A 623 27.83 -39.67 -27.20
N VAL A 624 28.78 -40.59 -26.89
CA VAL A 624 28.49 -41.81 -26.14
C VAL A 624 27.94 -41.49 -24.73
N VAL A 625 28.56 -40.55 -24.03
CA VAL A 625 28.12 -40.12 -22.69
C VAL A 625 26.72 -39.50 -22.75
N LEU A 626 26.45 -38.63 -23.72
CA LEU A 626 25.12 -38.01 -23.89
C LEU A 626 24.06 -39.07 -24.25
N LEU A 627 24.38 -40.04 -25.11
CA LEU A 627 23.46 -41.15 -25.41
C LEU A 627 23.20 -42.01 -24.17
N ALA A 628 24.20 -42.28 -23.33
CA ALA A 628 24.04 -43.00 -22.08
C ALA A 628 23.15 -42.23 -21.11
N ALA A 629 23.30 -40.89 -21.03
CA ALA A 629 22.44 -40.03 -20.21
C ALA A 629 20.97 -40.05 -20.70
N VAL A 630 20.73 -40.00 -22.02
CA VAL A 630 19.40 -40.12 -22.63
C VAL A 630 18.78 -41.49 -22.34
N VAL A 631 19.51 -42.56 -22.47
CA VAL A 631 19.06 -43.93 -22.13
C VAL A 631 18.71 -44.01 -20.64
N GLY A 632 19.54 -43.46 -19.77
CA GLY A 632 19.30 -43.34 -18.34
C GLY A 632 17.99 -42.56 -18.04
N ALA A 633 17.79 -41.42 -18.68
CA ALA A 633 16.60 -40.61 -18.51
C ALA A 633 15.31 -41.35 -18.94
N VAL A 634 15.36 -42.11 -20.05
CA VAL A 634 14.24 -42.94 -20.50
C VAL A 634 14.00 -44.12 -19.55
N ALA A 635 15.08 -44.74 -19.03
CA ALA A 635 14.99 -45.83 -18.07
C ALA A 635 14.39 -45.35 -16.72
N LEU A 636 14.69 -44.12 -16.28
CA LEU A 636 14.11 -43.51 -15.10
C LEU A 636 12.58 -43.45 -15.16
N VAL A 637 12.02 -43.06 -16.34
CA VAL A 637 10.57 -43.00 -16.53
C VAL A 637 9.91 -44.39 -16.41
N ARG A 638 10.65 -45.45 -16.65
CA ARG A 638 10.19 -46.86 -16.60
C ARG A 638 10.62 -47.61 -15.36
N ALA A 639 11.25 -46.95 -14.42
CA ALA A 639 11.76 -47.54 -13.18
C ALA A 639 10.64 -48.28 -12.40
N PRO A 640 10.84 -49.53 -12.00
CA PRO A 640 9.80 -50.33 -11.34
C PRO A 640 9.57 -50.00 -9.87
N SER A 641 10.50 -49.27 -9.27
CA SER A 641 10.41 -48.83 -7.84
C SER A 641 11.09 -47.50 -7.63
N HIS A 642 10.79 -46.84 -6.52
CA HIS A 642 11.43 -45.57 -6.10
C HIS A 642 12.96 -45.73 -6.03
N ILE A 643 13.45 -46.82 -5.46
CA ILE A 643 14.89 -47.08 -5.31
C ILE A 643 15.54 -47.24 -6.71
N ALA A 644 14.91 -48.02 -7.59
CA ALA A 644 15.40 -48.13 -8.96
C ALA A 644 15.38 -46.81 -9.71
N GLY A 645 14.37 -45.97 -9.46
CA GLY A 645 14.30 -44.64 -10.05
C GLY A 645 15.44 -43.74 -9.55
N VAL A 646 15.71 -43.67 -8.26
CA VAL A 646 16.80 -42.85 -7.73
C VAL A 646 18.18 -43.36 -8.22
N LEU A 647 18.41 -44.65 -8.23
CA LEU A 647 19.67 -45.20 -8.78
C LEU A 647 19.85 -44.88 -10.25
N THR A 648 18.78 -44.91 -11.04
CA THR A 648 18.80 -44.53 -12.44
C THR A 648 19.04 -43.03 -12.63
N LEU A 649 18.45 -42.20 -11.78
CA LEU A 649 18.67 -40.75 -11.77
C LEU A 649 20.16 -40.46 -11.49
N SER A 650 20.76 -41.12 -10.52
CA SER A 650 22.17 -40.95 -10.18
C SER A 650 23.09 -41.37 -11.31
N ILE A 651 22.72 -42.38 -12.10
CA ILE A 651 23.48 -42.72 -13.31
C ILE A 651 23.47 -41.56 -14.31
N VAL A 652 22.33 -40.87 -14.49
CA VAL A 652 22.24 -39.67 -15.33
C VAL A 652 23.13 -38.58 -14.77
N GLY A 653 23.10 -38.33 -13.46
CA GLY A 653 23.95 -37.34 -12.79
C GLY A 653 25.44 -37.62 -12.95
N PHE A 654 25.84 -38.89 -12.83
CA PHE A 654 27.25 -39.30 -13.08
C PHE A 654 27.65 -39.14 -14.57
N MET A 655 26.74 -39.38 -15.53
CA MET A 655 27.00 -39.09 -16.94
C MET A 655 27.17 -37.58 -17.19
N VAL A 656 26.42 -36.73 -16.52
CA VAL A 656 26.63 -35.27 -16.57
C VAL A 656 28.01 -34.89 -16.00
N ALA A 657 28.45 -35.50 -14.90
CA ALA A 657 29.79 -35.27 -14.36
C ALA A 657 30.88 -35.66 -15.34
N VAL A 658 30.75 -36.84 -16.00
CA VAL A 658 31.69 -37.28 -17.05
C VAL A 658 31.66 -36.33 -18.26
N PHE A 659 30.48 -35.84 -18.64
CA PHE A 659 30.34 -34.80 -19.66
C PHE A 659 31.14 -33.54 -19.32
N TYR A 660 31.06 -33.06 -18.09
CA TYR A 660 31.85 -31.90 -17.64
C TYR A 660 33.34 -32.13 -17.70
N ILE A 661 33.82 -33.35 -17.36
CA ILE A 661 35.26 -33.71 -17.52
C ILE A 661 35.66 -33.62 -18.98
N LEU A 662 34.88 -34.21 -19.87
CA LEU A 662 35.17 -34.21 -21.32
C LEU A 662 35.04 -32.81 -21.94
N ALA A 663 34.22 -31.96 -21.37
CA ALA A 663 34.04 -30.56 -21.75
C ALA A 663 35.05 -29.61 -21.10
N SER A 664 36.12 -30.11 -20.49
CA SER A 664 37.19 -29.34 -19.82
C SER A 664 36.71 -28.47 -18.65
N ALA A 665 35.68 -28.94 -17.92
CA ALA A 665 35.12 -28.30 -16.76
C ALA A 665 35.24 -29.18 -15.49
N PRO A 666 36.48 -29.47 -15.00
CA PRO A 666 36.72 -30.44 -13.92
C PRO A 666 36.09 -30.01 -12.58
N ASP A 667 35.98 -28.71 -12.31
CA ASP A 667 35.41 -28.21 -11.06
C ASP A 667 33.88 -28.47 -10.98
N LEU A 668 33.18 -28.25 -12.10
CA LEU A 668 31.77 -28.61 -12.23
C LEU A 668 31.55 -30.11 -12.09
N ALA A 669 32.48 -30.91 -12.66
CA ALA A 669 32.42 -32.37 -12.54
C ALA A 669 32.57 -32.82 -11.07
N LEU A 670 33.54 -32.25 -10.35
CA LEU A 670 33.75 -32.57 -8.92
C LEU A 670 32.54 -32.20 -8.08
N THR A 671 32.00 -30.98 -8.27
CA THR A 671 30.81 -30.54 -7.59
C THR A 671 29.61 -31.43 -7.88
N GLN A 672 29.38 -31.78 -9.14
CA GLN A 672 28.31 -32.70 -9.55
C GLN A 672 28.45 -34.09 -8.90
N LEU A 673 29.65 -34.65 -8.81
CA LEU A 673 29.91 -35.93 -8.17
C LEU A 673 29.60 -35.90 -6.66
N VAL A 674 30.03 -34.86 -5.97
CA VAL A 674 29.79 -34.70 -4.53
C VAL A 674 28.29 -34.49 -4.25
N VAL A 675 27.62 -33.57 -4.96
CA VAL A 675 26.18 -33.30 -4.79
C VAL A 675 25.35 -34.53 -5.15
N GLU A 676 25.63 -35.19 -6.28
CA GLU A 676 24.93 -36.41 -6.69
C GLU A 676 25.03 -37.53 -5.67
N THR A 677 26.23 -37.74 -5.10
CA THR A 677 26.44 -38.74 -4.06
C THR A 677 25.67 -38.40 -2.79
N LEU A 678 25.69 -37.13 -2.37
CA LEU A 678 24.96 -36.66 -1.19
C LEU A 678 23.44 -36.81 -1.37
N VAL A 679 22.94 -36.40 -2.52
CA VAL A 679 21.51 -36.47 -2.87
C VAL A 679 21.07 -37.93 -2.97
N LEU A 680 21.87 -38.81 -3.56
CA LEU A 680 21.59 -40.24 -3.59
C LEU A 680 21.44 -40.83 -2.19
N VAL A 681 22.39 -40.56 -1.30
CA VAL A 681 22.34 -41.04 0.09
C VAL A 681 21.11 -40.54 0.82
N ILE A 682 20.81 -39.24 0.71
CA ILE A 682 19.62 -38.62 1.36
C ILE A 682 18.33 -39.26 0.83
N PHE A 683 18.20 -39.41 -0.51
CA PHE A 683 17.02 -40.03 -1.09
C PHE A 683 16.86 -41.50 -0.70
N LEU A 684 17.92 -42.26 -0.67
CA LEU A 684 17.85 -43.65 -0.26
C LEU A 684 17.40 -43.80 1.22
N LEU A 685 17.88 -42.91 2.12
CA LEU A 685 17.46 -42.91 3.52
C LEU A 685 15.98 -42.53 3.68
N VAL A 686 15.49 -41.58 2.89
CA VAL A 686 14.09 -41.16 2.92
C VAL A 686 13.21 -42.24 2.29
N LEU A 687 13.60 -42.81 1.17
CA LEU A 687 12.80 -43.80 0.43
C LEU A 687 12.69 -45.14 1.13
N ASP A 688 13.68 -45.52 1.97
CA ASP A 688 13.61 -46.72 2.82
C ASP A 688 12.37 -46.67 3.72
N ASN A 689 11.87 -45.48 4.04
CA ASN A 689 10.72 -45.24 4.88
C ASN A 689 9.40 -45.00 4.12
N LEU A 690 9.38 -45.06 2.79
CA LEU A 690 8.18 -44.87 1.97
C LEU A 690 7.66 -46.22 1.39
N PRO A 691 6.34 -46.34 1.08
CA PRO A 691 5.80 -47.51 0.43
C PRO A 691 6.47 -47.78 -0.93
N ALA A 692 6.90 -49.02 -1.20
CA ALA A 692 7.67 -49.39 -2.37
C ALA A 692 6.93 -49.32 -3.74
N PHE A 693 5.66 -48.90 -3.74
CA PHE A 693 4.83 -49.00 -4.95
C PHE A 693 4.48 -47.65 -5.58
N TYR A 694 4.85 -47.50 -6.85
CA TYR A 694 4.29 -46.52 -7.76
C TYR A 694 2.99 -47.03 -8.39
N GLY A 695 1.86 -46.34 -8.18
CA GLY A 695 0.72 -46.60 -9.02
C GLY A 695 1.02 -46.37 -10.49
N SER A 696 0.54 -47.26 -11.38
CA SER A 696 0.73 -47.07 -12.81
C SER A 696 0.00 -45.84 -13.33
N PRO A 697 0.67 -44.86 -13.96
CA PRO A 697 0.00 -43.67 -14.49
C PRO A 697 -0.93 -44.03 -15.64
N SER A 698 -2.10 -43.43 -15.72
CA SER A 698 -2.99 -43.61 -16.87
C SER A 698 -2.30 -43.09 -18.16
N LYS A 699 -2.53 -43.73 -19.33
CA LYS A 699 -1.96 -43.30 -20.62
C LYS A 699 -2.20 -41.80 -20.91
N ARG A 700 -3.36 -41.25 -20.52
CA ARG A 700 -3.70 -39.83 -20.69
C ARG A 700 -2.79 -38.92 -19.83
N ARG A 701 -2.51 -39.34 -18.60
CA ARG A 701 -1.60 -38.59 -17.70
C ARG A 701 -0.16 -38.63 -18.21
N ALA A 702 0.30 -39.80 -18.64
CA ALA A 702 1.64 -39.95 -19.20
C ALA A 702 1.83 -39.13 -20.49
N GLY A 703 0.80 -39.06 -21.36
CA GLY A 703 0.86 -38.19 -22.56
C GLY A 703 0.94 -36.70 -22.23
N ARG A 704 0.17 -36.24 -21.26
CA ARG A 704 0.24 -34.84 -20.79
C ARG A 704 1.61 -34.50 -20.22
N ASP A 705 2.18 -35.36 -19.39
CA ASP A 705 3.46 -35.09 -18.73
C ASP A 705 4.62 -35.18 -19.76
N ALA A 706 4.48 -36.04 -20.77
CA ALA A 706 5.43 -36.07 -21.89
C ALA A 706 5.41 -34.77 -22.72
N LEU A 707 4.21 -34.18 -22.90
CA LEU A 707 4.05 -32.89 -23.57
C LEU A 707 4.69 -31.74 -22.77
N VAL A 708 4.46 -31.70 -21.45
CA VAL A 708 5.09 -30.70 -20.54
C VAL A 708 6.62 -30.87 -20.58
N ALA A 709 7.11 -32.08 -20.40
CA ALA A 709 8.56 -32.36 -20.45
C ALA A 709 9.17 -31.99 -21.80
N GLY A 710 8.50 -32.29 -22.92
CA GLY A 710 8.90 -31.90 -24.26
C GLY A 710 8.98 -30.38 -24.45
N ALA A 711 7.97 -29.64 -23.99
CA ALA A 711 7.95 -28.17 -24.04
C ALA A 711 9.11 -27.56 -23.26
N VAL A 712 9.37 -28.04 -22.04
CA VAL A 712 10.50 -27.56 -21.20
C VAL A 712 11.82 -27.94 -21.88
N GLY A 713 11.96 -29.16 -22.38
CA GLY A 713 13.16 -29.63 -23.07
C GLY A 713 13.50 -28.80 -24.31
N VAL A 714 12.51 -28.48 -25.13
CA VAL A 714 12.69 -27.59 -26.31
C VAL A 714 13.10 -26.19 -25.86
N THR A 715 12.43 -25.65 -24.83
CA THR A 715 12.77 -24.31 -24.33
C THR A 715 14.21 -24.25 -23.84
N VAL A 716 14.63 -25.21 -23.03
CA VAL A 716 16.02 -25.28 -22.55
C VAL A 716 17.00 -25.43 -23.71
N ALA A 717 16.73 -26.35 -24.68
CA ALA A 717 17.59 -26.55 -25.84
C ALA A 717 17.73 -25.26 -26.68
N VAL A 718 16.64 -24.58 -26.98
CA VAL A 718 16.66 -23.31 -27.72
C VAL A 718 17.40 -22.22 -26.92
N THR A 719 17.15 -22.09 -25.62
CA THR A 719 17.86 -21.11 -24.79
C THR A 719 19.36 -21.37 -24.76
N VAL A 720 19.79 -22.63 -24.63
CA VAL A 720 21.22 -22.99 -24.66
C VAL A 720 21.82 -22.67 -26.02
N LEU A 721 21.16 -23.02 -27.12
CA LEU A 721 21.64 -22.71 -28.48
C LEU A 721 21.78 -21.20 -28.70
N LEU A 722 20.83 -20.41 -28.25
CA LEU A 722 20.87 -18.94 -28.34
C LEU A 722 21.97 -18.34 -27.45
N SER A 723 22.12 -18.82 -26.23
CA SER A 723 23.15 -18.31 -25.29
C SER A 723 24.58 -18.67 -25.74
N THR A 724 24.75 -19.72 -26.56
CA THR A 724 26.06 -20.15 -27.09
C THR A 724 26.33 -19.65 -28.51
N ALA A 725 25.38 -18.90 -29.11
CA ALA A 725 25.48 -18.42 -30.50
C ALA A 725 26.47 -17.26 -30.68
N GLY A 726 26.74 -16.50 -29.66
CA GLY A 726 27.73 -15.42 -29.66
C GLY A 726 28.91 -15.74 -28.77
N THR A 727 30.09 -15.26 -29.12
CA THR A 727 31.21 -15.23 -28.18
C THR A 727 30.91 -14.15 -27.15
N PRO A 728 30.87 -14.49 -25.86
CA PRO A 728 30.70 -13.46 -24.81
C PRO A 728 31.81 -12.42 -24.91
N ASP A 729 31.49 -11.16 -24.56
CA ASP A 729 32.53 -10.16 -24.39
C ASP A 729 33.55 -10.66 -23.32
N ASP A 730 34.83 -10.67 -23.65
CA ASP A 730 35.88 -11.25 -22.81
C ASP A 730 36.36 -10.26 -21.68
N VAL A 731 35.80 -9.07 -21.59
CA VAL A 731 36.19 -8.03 -20.61
C VAL A 731 36.12 -8.56 -19.20
N ILE A 732 35.01 -9.17 -18.81
CA ILE A 732 34.83 -9.74 -17.46
C ILE A 732 35.72 -10.95 -17.24
N ALA A 733 35.85 -11.81 -18.23
CA ALA A 733 36.73 -12.98 -18.14
C ALA A 733 38.19 -12.58 -17.98
N ARG A 734 38.67 -11.56 -18.72
CA ARG A 734 40.00 -11.00 -18.55
C ARG A 734 40.23 -10.42 -17.16
N TYR A 735 39.24 -9.67 -16.64
CA TYR A 735 39.32 -9.12 -15.30
C TYR A 735 39.59 -10.21 -14.25
N PHE A 736 38.83 -11.31 -14.28
CA PHE A 736 39.02 -12.42 -13.35
C PHE A 736 40.34 -13.19 -13.60
N VAL A 737 40.80 -13.32 -14.82
CA VAL A 737 42.10 -13.93 -15.12
C VAL A 737 43.26 -13.06 -14.62
N GLU A 738 43.16 -11.75 -14.79
CA GLU A 738 44.20 -10.81 -14.37
C GLU A 738 44.25 -10.61 -12.84
N HIS A 739 43.09 -10.68 -12.17
CA HIS A 739 42.98 -10.41 -10.74
C HIS A 739 42.80 -11.66 -9.86
N GLY A 740 42.51 -12.82 -10.47
CA GLY A 740 42.28 -14.08 -9.75
C GLY A 740 43.55 -14.95 -9.56
N GLY A 741 44.64 -14.61 -10.20
CA GLY A 741 45.90 -15.36 -10.12
C GLY A 741 46.72 -15.03 -8.86
N VAL A 742 47.49 -16.01 -8.36
CA VAL A 742 48.51 -15.77 -7.32
C VAL A 742 49.59 -14.87 -7.89
N PRO A 743 49.88 -13.70 -7.29
CA PRO A 743 51.05 -12.92 -7.70
C PRO A 743 52.34 -13.73 -7.47
N GLU A 744 53.10 -13.99 -8.50
CA GLU A 744 54.47 -14.45 -8.36
C GLU A 744 55.32 -13.31 -7.79
N GLU A 745 55.73 -13.43 -6.56
CA GLU A 745 56.59 -12.57 -5.77
C GLU A 745 55.97 -11.52 -4.83
N HIS A 746 56.02 -11.85 -3.54
CA HIS A 746 56.28 -10.98 -2.36
C HIS A 746 55.51 -9.67 -2.21
N GLY A 747 54.28 -9.75 -1.76
CA GLY A 747 53.61 -8.60 -1.12
C GLY A 747 52.43 -9.07 -0.25
N PRO A 748 52.01 -8.29 0.77
CA PRO A 748 50.80 -8.65 1.53
C PRO A 748 49.62 -8.64 0.62
N VAL A 749 48.80 -9.71 0.73
CA VAL A 749 47.55 -9.88 0.02
C VAL A 749 46.65 -8.71 0.36
N PHE A 750 46.44 -7.80 -0.60
CA PHE A 750 45.49 -6.73 -0.49
C PHE A 750 44.18 -7.12 -1.18
N LEU A 751 43.10 -6.58 -0.67
CA LEU A 751 41.66 -6.82 -0.89
C LEU A 751 41.18 -6.84 -2.36
N ASP A 752 42.04 -6.65 -3.35
CA ASP A 752 41.67 -6.55 -4.77
C ASP A 752 42.18 -7.72 -5.67
N ALA A 753 42.79 -8.74 -5.09
CA ALA A 753 43.27 -9.91 -5.83
C ALA A 753 42.90 -11.20 -5.10
N GLY A 754 42.23 -12.12 -5.82
CA GLY A 754 41.95 -13.47 -5.30
C GLY A 754 43.24 -14.28 -5.18
N GLY A 755 43.28 -15.28 -4.28
CA GLY A 755 44.46 -16.05 -3.92
C GLY A 755 44.45 -17.51 -4.32
N GLY A 756 44.33 -17.89 -5.62
CA GLY A 756 44.31 -19.30 -6.00
C GLY A 756 44.80 -19.64 -7.40
N GLY A 757 45.26 -20.86 -7.59
CA GLY A 757 45.68 -21.38 -8.90
C GLY A 757 44.52 -21.81 -9.82
N ASN A 758 43.26 -21.73 -9.35
CA ASN A 758 42.08 -22.06 -10.13
C ASN A 758 41.11 -20.88 -10.11
N VAL A 759 41.01 -20.19 -11.24
CA VAL A 759 40.21 -18.98 -11.39
C VAL A 759 38.70 -19.18 -11.04
N VAL A 760 38.14 -20.34 -11.39
CA VAL A 760 36.72 -20.64 -11.07
C VAL A 760 36.51 -20.70 -9.56
N ASN A 761 37.39 -21.39 -8.83
CA ASN A 761 37.32 -21.47 -7.37
C ASN A 761 37.57 -20.10 -6.72
N VAL A 762 38.44 -19.31 -7.23
CA VAL A 762 38.67 -17.93 -6.76
C VAL A 762 37.43 -17.07 -6.95
N ILE A 763 36.77 -17.16 -8.12
CA ILE A 763 35.51 -16.45 -8.33
C ILE A 763 34.46 -16.87 -7.29
N LEU A 764 34.28 -18.17 -7.06
CA LEU A 764 33.26 -18.70 -6.16
C LEU A 764 33.56 -18.46 -4.68
N VAL A 765 34.82 -18.36 -4.27
CA VAL A 765 35.21 -18.25 -2.87
C VAL A 765 35.59 -16.81 -2.47
N ASP A 766 36.31 -16.09 -3.33
CA ASP A 766 36.83 -14.76 -2.99
C ASP A 766 35.91 -13.64 -3.53
N PHE A 767 35.52 -13.68 -4.80
CA PHE A 767 34.72 -12.62 -5.41
C PHE A 767 33.20 -12.76 -5.15
N ARG A 768 32.68 -13.99 -5.10
CA ARG A 768 31.26 -14.31 -4.95
C ARG A 768 30.99 -15.27 -3.79
N ALA A 769 31.74 -15.17 -2.70
CA ALA A 769 31.61 -16.03 -1.52
C ALA A 769 30.19 -16.06 -0.94
N PHE A 770 29.42 -14.98 -1.07
CA PHE A 770 28.04 -14.91 -0.60
C PHE A 770 27.10 -15.87 -1.33
N ASP A 771 27.30 -16.08 -2.64
CA ASP A 771 26.51 -17.02 -3.43
C ASP A 771 26.76 -18.47 -2.95
N THR A 772 28.04 -18.83 -2.77
CA THR A 772 28.44 -20.14 -2.25
C THR A 772 27.94 -20.39 -0.81
N LEU A 773 27.97 -19.36 0.05
CA LEU A 773 27.40 -19.44 1.39
C LEU A 773 25.89 -19.68 1.35
N GLY A 774 25.17 -19.04 0.40
CA GLY A 774 23.75 -19.26 0.14
C GLY A 774 23.45 -20.70 -0.25
N GLU A 775 24.21 -21.26 -1.21
CA GLU A 775 24.07 -22.64 -1.68
C GLU A 775 24.32 -23.66 -0.56
N ILE A 776 25.40 -23.50 0.21
CA ILE A 776 25.70 -24.35 1.37
C ILE A 776 24.59 -24.29 2.43
N SER A 777 24.05 -23.10 2.68
CA SER A 777 22.96 -22.90 3.63
C SER A 777 21.67 -23.62 3.21
N VAL A 778 21.34 -23.62 1.92
CA VAL A 778 20.17 -24.35 1.40
C VAL A 778 20.34 -25.86 1.56
N VAL A 779 21.52 -26.39 1.21
CA VAL A 779 21.83 -27.82 1.40
C VAL A 779 21.78 -28.22 2.88
N ALA A 780 22.33 -27.40 3.76
CA ALA A 780 22.29 -27.63 5.21
C ALA A 780 20.86 -27.61 5.76
N MET A 781 20.00 -26.67 5.30
CA MET A 781 18.59 -26.62 5.69
C MET A 781 17.81 -27.83 5.18
N ALA A 782 18.07 -28.28 3.96
CA ALA A 782 17.47 -29.51 3.42
C ALA A 782 17.84 -30.73 4.24
N ALA A 783 19.12 -30.91 4.55
CA ALA A 783 19.63 -32.00 5.38
C ALA A 783 19.01 -31.97 6.79
N LEU A 784 18.93 -30.80 7.45
CA LEU A 784 18.32 -30.63 8.74
C LEU A 784 16.82 -30.95 8.73
N SER A 785 16.10 -30.58 7.65
CA SER A 785 14.69 -30.90 7.48
C SER A 785 14.47 -32.41 7.39
N VAL A 786 15.30 -33.14 6.64
CA VAL A 786 15.25 -34.60 6.54
C VAL A 786 15.54 -35.26 7.90
N VAL A 787 16.58 -34.84 8.61
CA VAL A 787 16.91 -35.33 9.96
C VAL A 787 15.76 -35.09 10.94
N THR A 788 15.13 -33.90 10.85
CA THR A 788 13.98 -33.56 11.73
C THR A 788 12.79 -34.46 11.46
N LEU A 789 12.48 -34.74 10.18
CA LEU A 789 11.39 -35.66 9.79
C LEU A 789 11.63 -37.08 10.30
N ILE A 790 12.84 -37.59 10.19
CA ILE A 790 13.23 -38.92 10.71
C ILE A 790 13.08 -38.97 12.24
N ALA A 791 13.60 -37.98 12.96
CA ALA A 791 13.52 -37.90 14.42
C ALA A 791 12.07 -37.75 14.95
N LEU A 792 11.20 -37.05 14.24
CA LEU A 792 9.77 -36.91 14.56
C LEU A 792 9.04 -38.26 14.39
N ARG A 793 9.39 -39.03 13.37
CA ARG A 793 8.82 -40.37 13.16
C ARG A 793 9.20 -41.35 14.24
N GLU A 794 10.48 -41.43 14.62
CA GLU A 794 10.94 -42.32 15.71
C GLU A 794 10.23 -42.02 17.03
N ARG A 795 9.90 -40.74 17.31
CA ARG A 795 9.12 -40.33 18.49
C ARG A 795 7.65 -40.72 18.38
N GLY A 796 7.06 -40.72 17.19
CA GLY A 796 5.66 -41.11 16.93
C GLY A 796 5.46 -42.63 17.00
N GLU A 797 6.47 -43.44 16.73
CA GLU A 797 6.43 -44.91 16.85
C GLU A 797 6.68 -45.38 18.29
N ALA A 798 7.18 -44.48 19.15
CA ALA A 798 7.43 -44.75 20.58
C ALA A 798 6.26 -44.36 21.51
N GLN A 799 5.16 -43.78 20.98
CA GLN A 799 3.88 -43.51 21.62
C GLN A 799 2.81 -44.49 21.15
#